data_5cd2080451db12ea923219e6c40b28de
#
_entry.id   5cd2080451db12ea923219e6c40b28de
#
_cell.length_a   1.000
_cell.length_b   1.000
_cell.length_c   1.000
_cell.angle_alpha   90.00
_cell.angle_beta   90.00
_cell.angle_gamma   90.00
#
_symmetry.space_group_name_H-M   'P 1'
#
loop_
_entity.id
_entity.type
_entity.pdbx_description
1 polymer ?
#
loop_
_entity_poly.entity_id
_entity_poly.type
_entity_poly.pdbx_seq_one_letter_code
_entity_poly.pdbx_strand_id
1 'polypeptide(L)'
;MGTITPESIVNDLRYLQLLSRSFPTIADASTEIINLEAILNLPKGTEHFLTDIHGEYEAFQHVLKNASGAVKRKVNEIFGHTLRESEKKEICTLIYYPEEKLQLIKEQETDLDDWYLITLNQLVKVCQNVSSKYTRSKVRKALPAEFSYIIQELLHESSVEPNKHAYINVIISTIISTKRADDFIIAMCKLIQRLTIDSLHIVGDIYDRGPGAHIIMDTLCDYHNFDIQWGNHDILWMGAASGNDACIANVIRMSMRYANLATLEDGYGINLLPLATFAMDTYADDPCTIFAPKMNFADANYNEKTLRLITQMHKAITIIQFKLEAEIINRRPEFDMDNRKLLHKIDFERGVFVYEGKEYELRDVNFPTIDPADPYRLTDEERELVEKIHASFMNSEKLKKHMRCLFTYGGMYLVCNSNLLYHASVPLNEDGSFKHVRIGKKEYWGHKLLQKTDQLIRTAYFDEDGSAEKNFALDYMWYMWCGPDAPSFDKDKMATFERYFIADKALHKENKGYYYTLRNRADICDNILAEFGVEPGPHSHIINGHVPVKTIKGERPIKADGKLLVIDGGFSKAYQPETGIAGYTLVYHSHGMQLVQHDPFQSRQKAIEEGQDIKSTTFVIEFNSQRMMVKDTDKGKQLVTQIQDLKKLLVAYRTGFIKEKEIF
;
A
#
# COMPACT_ATOMS: atom_id res chain seq x y z
N MET A 1 26.50 28.98 -4.90
CA MET A 1 26.59 28.84 -3.43
C MET A 1 26.65 30.24 -2.84
N GLY A 2 25.65 30.66 -2.04
CA GLY A 2 25.64 31.94 -1.39
C GLY A 2 26.75 32.03 -0.34
N THR A 3 27.41 33.18 -0.24
CA THR A 3 28.43 33.43 0.79
C THR A 3 27.73 33.44 2.16
N ILE A 4 28.18 32.60 3.10
CA ILE A 4 27.65 32.60 4.47
C ILE A 4 28.08 33.89 5.14
N THR A 5 27.11 34.76 5.46
CA THR A 5 27.36 36.07 6.10
C THR A 5 27.11 35.98 7.60
N PRO A 6 27.75 36.85 8.42
CA PRO A 6 27.48 36.95 9.86
C PRO A 6 25.99 37.15 10.18
N GLU A 7 25.27 37.91 9.36
CA GLU A 7 23.83 38.13 9.51
C GLU A 7 23.04 36.84 9.35
N SER A 8 23.41 35.99 8.39
CA SER A 8 22.75 34.68 8.19
C SER A 8 22.95 33.74 9.40
N ILE A 9 24.09 33.85 10.08
CA ILE A 9 24.38 33.08 11.30
C ILE A 9 23.53 33.59 12.48
N VAL A 10 23.41 34.89 12.63
CA VAL A 10 22.60 35.48 13.71
C VAL A 10 21.13 35.16 13.55
N ASN A 11 20.59 35.19 12.34
CA ASN A 11 19.21 34.84 12.06
C ASN A 11 18.89 33.34 12.37
N ASP A 12 19.86 32.47 12.13
CA ASP A 12 19.71 31.02 12.35
C ASP A 12 20.30 30.54 13.70
N LEU A 13 20.75 31.45 14.56
CA LEU A 13 21.56 31.11 15.74
C LEU A 13 20.89 30.09 16.67
N ARG A 14 19.60 30.24 16.93
CA ARG A 14 18.83 29.28 17.76
C ARG A 14 18.80 27.90 17.12
N TYR A 15 18.60 27.81 15.83
CA TYR A 15 18.61 26.53 15.08
C TYR A 15 20.01 25.90 15.10
N LEU A 16 21.06 26.72 14.85
CA LEU A 16 22.46 26.26 14.90
C LEU A 16 22.86 25.78 16.30
N GLN A 17 22.35 26.41 17.37
CA GLN A 17 22.54 25.93 18.75
C GLN A 17 21.87 24.58 19.01
N LEU A 18 20.71 24.29 18.40
CA LEU A 18 20.08 22.98 18.45
C LEU A 18 20.89 21.95 17.65
N LEU A 19 21.33 22.31 16.45
CA LEU A 19 22.14 21.46 15.58
C LEU A 19 23.49 21.10 16.22
N SER A 20 24.10 22.03 16.97
CA SER A 20 25.36 21.82 17.71
C SER A 20 25.27 20.73 18.79
N ARG A 21 24.06 20.36 19.23
CA ARG A 21 23.87 19.23 20.16
C ARG A 21 24.15 17.88 19.49
N SER A 22 23.86 17.76 18.20
CA SER A 22 24.11 16.55 17.41
C SER A 22 25.52 16.51 16.83
N PHE A 23 26.11 17.68 16.58
CA PHE A 23 27.45 17.86 16.02
C PHE A 23 28.27 18.82 16.89
N PRO A 24 28.73 18.37 18.07
CA PRO A 24 29.27 19.25 19.12
C PRO A 24 30.61 19.88 18.81
N THR A 25 31.34 19.34 17.80
CA THR A 25 32.67 19.84 17.42
C THR A 25 32.77 20.15 15.92
N ILE A 26 33.79 20.93 15.57
CA ILE A 26 34.17 21.19 14.16
C ILE A 26 34.48 19.85 13.45
N ALA A 27 35.12 18.91 14.14
CA ALA A 27 35.44 17.60 13.59
C ALA A 27 34.18 16.80 13.24
N ASP A 28 33.18 16.75 14.14
CA ASP A 28 31.92 16.03 13.91
C ASP A 28 31.16 16.63 12.72
N ALA A 29 30.98 17.96 12.71
CA ALA A 29 30.29 18.65 11.63
C ALA A 29 31.01 18.49 10.28
N SER A 30 32.34 18.56 10.27
CA SER A 30 33.15 18.35 9.05
C SER A 30 33.05 16.92 8.53
N THR A 31 33.13 15.93 9.42
CA THR A 31 32.99 14.51 9.07
C THR A 31 31.64 14.22 8.44
N GLU A 32 30.56 14.78 9.03
CA GLU A 32 29.23 14.61 8.46
C GLU A 32 29.08 15.29 7.09
N ILE A 33 29.61 16.50 6.90
CA ILE A 33 29.61 17.14 5.58
C ILE A 33 30.32 16.25 4.55
N ILE A 34 31.48 15.69 4.85
CA ILE A 34 32.21 14.79 3.95
C ILE A 34 31.36 13.56 3.63
N ASN A 35 30.71 12.97 4.63
CA ASN A 35 29.82 11.84 4.46
C ASN A 35 28.64 12.16 3.53
N LEU A 36 27.94 13.27 3.78
CA LEU A 36 26.78 13.70 2.99
C LEU A 36 27.16 14.06 1.55
N GLU A 37 28.28 14.77 1.33
CA GLU A 37 28.80 15.08 -0.02
C GLU A 37 29.16 13.77 -0.79
N ALA A 38 29.71 12.77 -0.11
CA ALA A 38 29.97 11.46 -0.72
C ALA A 38 28.67 10.74 -1.10
N ILE A 39 27.64 10.78 -0.25
CA ILE A 39 26.34 10.17 -0.51
C ILE A 39 25.68 10.77 -1.76
N LEU A 40 25.79 12.09 -1.97
CA LEU A 40 25.23 12.76 -3.15
C LEU A 40 25.74 12.17 -4.48
N ASN A 41 26.93 11.58 -4.48
CA ASN A 41 27.57 10.98 -5.65
C ASN A 41 27.33 9.46 -5.78
N LEU A 42 26.49 8.86 -4.94
CA LEU A 42 26.03 7.49 -5.13
C LEU A 42 24.89 7.42 -6.13
N PRO A 43 24.69 6.26 -6.78
CA PRO A 43 23.52 6.05 -7.62
C PRO A 43 22.21 6.17 -6.85
N LYS A 44 21.16 6.69 -7.50
CA LYS A 44 19.80 6.67 -6.97
C LYS A 44 19.39 5.25 -6.55
N GLY A 45 18.78 5.11 -5.39
CA GLY A 45 18.16 3.87 -4.93
C GLY A 45 17.03 3.41 -5.87
N THR A 46 16.65 2.14 -5.73
CA THR A 46 15.54 1.58 -6.52
C THR A 46 14.24 1.74 -5.75
N GLU A 47 13.26 2.36 -6.38
CA GLU A 47 11.90 2.56 -5.86
C GLU A 47 10.94 1.62 -6.58
N HIS A 48 10.05 0.97 -5.83
CA HIS A 48 8.98 0.13 -6.35
C HIS A 48 7.63 0.73 -6.00
N PHE A 49 6.70 0.73 -6.96
CA PHE A 49 5.35 1.24 -6.79
C PHE A 49 4.36 0.11 -7.08
N LEU A 50 3.44 -0.12 -6.15
CA LEU A 50 2.35 -1.10 -6.26
C LEU A 50 1.04 -0.44 -5.84
N THR A 51 -0.09 -0.98 -6.30
CA THR A 51 -1.43 -0.51 -5.95
C THR A 51 -2.43 -1.65 -5.96
N ASP A 52 -3.61 -1.43 -5.37
CA ASP A 52 -4.78 -2.32 -5.46
C ASP A 52 -4.45 -3.79 -5.11
N ILE A 53 -3.71 -3.98 -4.01
CA ILE A 53 -3.23 -5.30 -3.56
C ILE A 53 -4.39 -6.15 -3.04
N HIS A 54 -5.40 -5.51 -2.42
CA HIS A 54 -6.66 -6.11 -2.03
C HIS A 54 -6.53 -7.46 -1.31
N GLY A 55 -5.68 -7.52 -0.28
CA GLY A 55 -5.54 -8.70 0.56
C GLY A 55 -4.88 -9.92 -0.10
N GLU A 56 -4.35 -9.82 -1.31
CA GLU A 56 -3.66 -10.91 -2.02
C GLU A 56 -2.21 -11.08 -1.53
N TYR A 57 -2.07 -11.48 -0.28
CA TYR A 57 -0.81 -11.49 0.45
C TYR A 57 0.27 -12.39 -0.15
N GLU A 58 -0.08 -13.57 -0.70
CA GLU A 58 0.91 -14.49 -1.26
C GLU A 58 1.61 -13.90 -2.50
N ALA A 59 0.81 -13.36 -3.43
CA ALA A 59 1.34 -12.72 -4.64
C ALA A 59 2.16 -11.46 -4.27
N PHE A 60 1.64 -10.64 -3.36
CA PHE A 60 2.33 -9.44 -2.88
C PHE A 60 3.69 -9.77 -2.23
N GLN A 61 3.71 -10.72 -1.28
CA GLN A 61 4.95 -11.13 -0.63
C GLN A 61 5.95 -11.73 -1.62
N HIS A 62 5.49 -12.51 -2.61
CA HIS A 62 6.38 -13.05 -3.64
C HIS A 62 7.00 -11.94 -4.49
N VAL A 63 6.20 -10.96 -4.93
CA VAL A 63 6.69 -9.79 -5.70
C VAL A 63 7.69 -8.96 -4.90
N LEU A 64 7.50 -8.80 -3.59
CA LEU A 64 8.49 -8.12 -2.74
C LEU A 64 9.78 -8.93 -2.62
N LYS A 65 9.69 -10.23 -2.35
CA LYS A 65 10.85 -11.12 -2.13
C LYS A 65 11.70 -11.29 -3.39
N ASN A 66 11.08 -11.39 -4.57
CA ASN A 66 11.80 -11.45 -5.85
C ASN A 66 12.16 -10.06 -6.41
N ALA A 67 11.71 -8.98 -5.71
CA ALA A 67 11.86 -7.59 -6.12
C ALA A 67 11.44 -7.37 -7.57
N SER A 68 10.23 -7.86 -7.94
CA SER A 68 9.68 -7.77 -9.30
C SER A 68 10.65 -8.29 -10.36
N GLY A 69 11.34 -9.40 -10.05
CA GLY A 69 12.31 -10.06 -10.91
C GLY A 69 13.72 -9.43 -10.88
N ALA A 70 13.96 -8.39 -10.08
CA ALA A 70 15.28 -7.75 -10.00
C ALA A 70 16.35 -8.69 -9.41
N VAL A 71 16.00 -9.53 -8.43
CA VAL A 71 16.92 -10.52 -7.86
C VAL A 71 17.36 -11.51 -8.95
N LYS A 72 16.43 -12.05 -9.73
CA LYS A 72 16.74 -12.98 -10.83
C LYS A 72 17.64 -12.36 -11.89
N ARG A 73 17.38 -11.09 -12.27
CA ARG A 73 18.26 -10.37 -13.19
C ARG A 73 19.69 -10.27 -12.65
N LYS A 74 19.85 -9.92 -11.36
CA LYS A 74 21.17 -9.83 -10.72
C LYS A 74 21.89 -11.17 -10.63
N VAL A 75 21.19 -12.24 -10.28
CA VAL A 75 21.74 -13.60 -10.28
C VAL A 75 22.24 -13.97 -11.69
N ASN A 76 21.47 -13.68 -12.73
CA ASN A 76 21.86 -13.91 -14.12
C ASN A 76 23.07 -13.05 -14.54
N GLU A 77 23.12 -11.78 -14.15
CA GLU A 77 24.26 -10.88 -14.43
C GLU A 77 25.57 -11.36 -13.76
N ILE A 78 25.47 -11.82 -12.50
CA ILE A 78 26.63 -12.25 -11.72
C ILE A 78 27.19 -13.58 -12.22
N PHE A 79 26.31 -14.56 -12.44
CA PHE A 79 26.75 -15.92 -12.73
C PHE A 79 26.76 -16.25 -14.22
N GLY A 80 26.07 -15.50 -15.07
CA GLY A 80 26.09 -15.65 -16.53
C GLY A 80 25.94 -17.11 -16.97
N HIS A 81 26.99 -17.64 -17.60
CA HIS A 81 27.06 -19.03 -18.04
C HIS A 81 27.79 -19.94 -17.06
N THR A 82 28.27 -19.44 -15.91
CA THR A 82 29.03 -20.24 -14.93
C THR A 82 28.12 -21.18 -14.12
N LEU A 83 26.84 -20.86 -14.04
CA LEU A 83 25.80 -21.71 -13.41
C LEU A 83 24.72 -22.11 -14.42
N ARG A 84 24.20 -23.33 -14.25
CA ARG A 84 23.06 -23.82 -15.02
C ARG A 84 21.80 -23.04 -14.64
N GLU A 85 20.81 -23.05 -15.51
CA GLU A 85 19.52 -22.37 -15.22
C GLU A 85 18.80 -22.96 -14.00
N SER A 86 18.94 -24.27 -13.75
CA SER A 86 18.40 -24.94 -12.55
C SER A 86 19.06 -24.44 -11.28
N GLU A 87 20.37 -24.26 -11.26
CA GLU A 87 21.14 -23.77 -10.11
C GLU A 87 20.81 -22.30 -9.82
N LYS A 88 20.72 -21.46 -10.87
CA LYS A 88 20.28 -20.06 -10.73
C LYS A 88 18.85 -19.96 -10.19
N LYS A 89 17.97 -20.83 -10.63
CA LYS A 89 16.59 -20.92 -10.16
C LYS A 89 16.54 -21.31 -8.68
N GLU A 90 17.36 -22.26 -8.27
CA GLU A 90 17.46 -22.70 -6.88
C GLU A 90 17.95 -21.59 -5.95
N ILE A 91 19.02 -20.86 -6.33
CA ILE A 91 19.51 -19.69 -5.59
C ILE A 91 18.41 -18.62 -5.48
N CYS A 92 17.69 -18.33 -6.55
CA CYS A 92 16.58 -17.38 -6.51
C CYS A 92 15.49 -17.81 -5.53
N THR A 93 15.07 -19.09 -5.60
CA THR A 93 14.06 -19.64 -4.68
C THR A 93 14.53 -19.61 -3.23
N LEU A 94 15.80 -19.92 -2.97
CA LEU A 94 16.41 -19.81 -1.65
C LEU A 94 16.39 -18.36 -1.14
N ILE A 95 16.75 -17.39 -2.00
CA ILE A 95 16.68 -15.97 -1.62
C ILE A 95 15.24 -15.55 -1.30
N TYR A 96 14.24 -16.04 -2.03
CA TYR A 96 12.83 -15.67 -1.81
C TYR A 96 12.23 -16.31 -0.56
N TYR A 97 12.55 -17.59 -0.30
CA TYR A 97 11.95 -18.42 0.76
C TYR A 97 13.04 -19.21 1.52
N PRO A 98 13.93 -18.52 2.23
CA PRO A 98 15.11 -19.16 2.80
C PRO A 98 14.78 -20.25 3.83
N GLU A 99 13.82 -19.99 4.73
CA GLU A 99 13.48 -20.93 5.78
C GLU A 99 12.92 -22.24 5.22
N GLU A 100 11.91 -22.11 4.35
CA GLU A 100 11.23 -23.29 3.77
C GLU A 100 12.10 -24.04 2.75
N LYS A 101 12.87 -23.31 1.95
CA LYS A 101 13.75 -23.95 0.96
C LYS A 101 14.90 -24.70 1.61
N LEU A 102 15.47 -24.15 2.68
CA LEU A 102 16.50 -24.85 3.46
C LEU A 102 15.99 -26.17 4.05
N GLN A 103 14.75 -26.21 4.54
CA GLN A 103 14.15 -27.43 5.05
C GLN A 103 14.09 -28.51 3.96
N LEU A 104 13.59 -28.16 2.76
CA LEU A 104 13.53 -29.09 1.64
C LEU A 104 14.90 -29.59 1.19
N ILE A 105 15.90 -28.69 1.16
CA ILE A 105 17.27 -29.05 0.77
C ILE A 105 17.88 -30.04 1.75
N LYS A 106 17.68 -29.86 3.06
CA LYS A 106 18.18 -30.78 4.11
C LYS A 106 17.60 -32.19 3.99
N GLU A 107 16.41 -32.33 3.41
CA GLU A 107 15.78 -33.63 3.18
C GLU A 107 16.32 -34.32 1.91
N GLN A 108 16.89 -33.58 0.98
CA GLN A 108 17.31 -34.05 -0.36
C GLN A 108 18.80 -34.18 -0.53
N GLU A 109 19.61 -33.30 0.13
CA GLU A 109 21.04 -33.26 -0.03
C GLU A 109 21.76 -34.31 0.85
N THR A 110 22.71 -34.99 0.24
CA THR A 110 23.53 -36.01 0.91
C THR A 110 24.82 -35.44 1.51
N ASP A 111 25.36 -34.36 0.96
CA ASP A 111 26.54 -33.65 1.45
C ASP A 111 26.18 -32.16 1.72
N LEU A 112 25.61 -31.92 2.91
CA LEU A 112 25.19 -30.59 3.31
C LEU A 112 26.38 -29.62 3.51
N ASP A 113 27.56 -30.10 3.91
CA ASP A 113 28.69 -29.23 4.19
C ASP A 113 29.25 -28.65 2.88
N ASP A 114 29.36 -29.45 1.81
CA ASP A 114 29.73 -28.97 0.49
C ASP A 114 28.68 -28.03 -0.10
N TRP A 115 27.41 -28.40 0.03
CA TRP A 115 26.29 -27.52 -0.39
C TRP A 115 26.34 -26.16 0.32
N TYR A 116 26.54 -26.14 1.64
CA TYR A 116 26.68 -24.89 2.40
C TYR A 116 27.86 -24.04 1.91
N LEU A 117 28.98 -24.66 1.67
CA LEU A 117 30.18 -23.96 1.19
C LEU A 117 29.93 -23.27 -0.15
N ILE A 118 29.34 -23.97 -1.10
CA ILE A 118 29.00 -23.43 -2.43
C ILE A 118 27.97 -22.31 -2.30
N THR A 119 26.87 -22.57 -1.60
CA THR A 119 25.74 -21.64 -1.47
C THR A 119 26.13 -20.33 -0.76
N LEU A 120 26.92 -20.42 0.32
CA LEU A 120 27.39 -19.24 1.04
C LEU A 120 28.28 -18.36 0.15
N ASN A 121 29.19 -18.95 -0.62
CA ASN A 121 30.03 -18.22 -1.58
C ASN A 121 29.19 -17.54 -2.67
N GLN A 122 28.12 -18.19 -3.14
CA GLN A 122 27.21 -17.60 -4.13
C GLN A 122 26.40 -16.43 -3.52
N LEU A 123 25.84 -16.59 -2.33
CA LEU A 123 25.09 -15.54 -1.64
C LEU A 123 25.96 -14.32 -1.31
N VAL A 124 27.22 -14.53 -0.91
CA VAL A 124 28.18 -13.43 -0.70
C VAL A 124 28.33 -12.60 -1.97
N LYS A 125 28.53 -13.23 -3.15
CA LYS A 125 28.63 -12.52 -4.44
C LYS A 125 27.38 -11.73 -4.78
N VAL A 126 26.18 -12.31 -4.56
CA VAL A 126 24.93 -11.62 -4.79
C VAL A 126 24.79 -10.41 -3.84
N CYS A 127 25.12 -10.62 -2.55
CA CYS A 127 25.05 -9.57 -1.55
C CYS A 127 26.03 -8.42 -1.82
N GLN A 128 27.28 -8.73 -2.26
CA GLN A 128 28.25 -7.73 -2.70
C GLN A 128 27.70 -6.88 -3.86
N ASN A 129 27.06 -7.50 -4.84
CA ASN A 129 26.48 -6.80 -5.98
C ASN A 129 25.35 -5.85 -5.54
N VAL A 130 24.37 -6.33 -4.74
CA VAL A 130 23.24 -5.50 -4.32
C VAL A 130 23.65 -4.39 -3.37
N SER A 131 24.70 -4.58 -2.57
CA SER A 131 25.22 -3.60 -1.62
C SER A 131 26.09 -2.51 -2.27
N SER A 132 26.65 -2.75 -3.47
CA SER A 132 27.62 -1.88 -4.14
C SER A 132 27.14 -0.44 -4.39
N LYS A 133 25.83 -0.23 -4.47
CA LYS A 133 25.21 1.08 -4.69
C LYS A 133 24.98 1.90 -3.40
N TYR A 134 25.35 1.35 -2.24
CA TYR A 134 25.11 1.97 -0.94
C TYR A 134 26.40 2.30 -0.19
N THR A 135 26.32 3.23 0.77
CA THR A 135 27.41 3.47 1.71
C THR A 135 27.57 2.27 2.65
N ARG A 136 28.79 2.06 3.13
CA ARG A 136 29.08 1.04 4.17
C ARG A 136 28.19 1.25 5.43
N SER A 137 27.96 2.50 5.82
CA SER A 137 27.09 2.85 6.95
C SER A 137 25.64 2.39 6.74
N LYS A 138 25.08 2.59 5.53
CA LYS A 138 23.72 2.15 5.20
C LYS A 138 23.62 0.63 5.21
N VAL A 139 24.60 -0.06 4.59
CA VAL A 139 24.66 -1.54 4.61
C VAL A 139 24.75 -2.04 6.05
N ARG A 140 25.68 -1.49 6.87
CA ARG A 140 25.84 -1.87 8.28
C ARG A 140 24.54 -1.75 9.10
N LYS A 141 23.77 -0.68 8.89
CA LYS A 141 22.46 -0.52 9.56
C LYS A 141 21.40 -1.54 9.12
N ALA A 142 21.58 -2.15 7.96
CA ALA A 142 20.70 -3.19 7.44
C ALA A 142 21.10 -4.59 7.89
N LEU A 143 22.33 -4.77 8.41
CA LEU A 143 22.86 -6.06 8.84
C LEU A 143 22.14 -6.59 10.09
N PRO A 144 21.88 -7.90 10.17
CA PRO A 144 21.39 -8.53 11.40
C PRO A 144 22.46 -8.42 12.49
N ALA A 145 22.04 -8.06 13.71
CA ALA A 145 22.97 -7.72 14.81
C ALA A 145 23.97 -8.85 15.11
N GLU A 146 23.51 -10.09 15.12
CA GLU A 146 24.34 -11.27 15.47
C GLU A 146 25.42 -11.61 14.42
N PHE A 147 25.20 -11.28 13.15
CA PHE A 147 26.14 -11.58 12.05
C PHE A 147 26.80 -10.33 11.46
N SER A 148 26.54 -9.17 12.03
CA SER A 148 26.91 -7.87 11.47
C SER A 148 28.42 -7.79 11.14
N TYR A 149 29.29 -8.20 12.07
CA TYR A 149 30.74 -8.18 11.86
C TYR A 149 31.15 -9.13 10.72
N ILE A 150 30.69 -10.39 10.77
CA ILE A 150 31.07 -11.43 9.81
C ILE A 150 30.62 -11.09 8.38
N ILE A 151 29.36 -10.64 8.24
CA ILE A 151 28.83 -10.23 6.93
C ILE A 151 29.62 -9.02 6.40
N GLN A 152 29.94 -8.05 7.27
CA GLN A 152 30.73 -6.88 6.86
C GLN A 152 32.12 -7.28 6.33
N GLU A 153 32.80 -8.20 6.97
CA GLU A 153 34.07 -8.75 6.48
C GLU A 153 33.92 -9.40 5.10
N LEU A 154 32.94 -10.29 4.94
CA LEU A 154 32.69 -10.99 3.68
C LEU A 154 32.28 -10.05 2.52
N LEU A 155 31.64 -8.92 2.82
CA LEU A 155 31.21 -7.95 1.81
C LEU A 155 32.36 -7.04 1.33
N HIS A 156 33.36 -6.79 2.16
CA HIS A 156 34.39 -5.79 1.88
C HIS A 156 35.74 -6.37 1.52
N GLU A 157 35.98 -7.64 1.80
CA GLU A 157 37.18 -8.29 1.42
C GLU A 157 37.18 -8.75 -0.05
N SER A 158 38.25 -8.48 -0.76
CA SER A 158 38.41 -8.90 -2.16
C SER A 158 38.90 -10.34 -2.23
N SER A 159 38.17 -11.20 -2.92
CA SER A 159 38.58 -12.58 -3.20
C SER A 159 39.70 -12.69 -4.29
N VAL A 160 40.20 -11.57 -4.80
CA VAL A 160 41.18 -11.54 -5.87
C VAL A 160 42.59 -11.90 -5.36
N GLU A 161 42.88 -11.58 -4.08
CA GLU A 161 44.19 -11.92 -3.48
C GLU A 161 44.15 -13.30 -2.82
N PRO A 162 45.16 -14.20 -3.08
CA PRO A 162 45.17 -15.56 -2.54
C PRO A 162 45.01 -15.64 -1.01
N ASN A 163 45.64 -14.73 -0.27
CA ASN A 163 45.57 -14.71 1.20
C ASN A 163 44.17 -14.33 1.68
N LYS A 164 43.47 -13.44 0.98
CA LYS A 164 42.11 -13.03 1.28
C LYS A 164 41.10 -14.12 0.96
N HIS A 165 41.33 -14.88 -0.12
CA HIS A 165 40.52 -16.04 -0.46
C HIS A 165 40.57 -17.12 0.64
N ALA A 166 41.79 -17.40 1.15
CA ALA A 166 41.95 -18.33 2.28
C ALA A 166 41.23 -17.84 3.55
N TYR A 167 41.30 -16.54 3.84
CA TYR A 167 40.62 -15.93 4.98
C TYR A 167 39.08 -16.08 4.88
N ILE A 168 38.50 -15.76 3.71
CA ILE A 168 37.07 -15.93 3.46
C ILE A 168 36.66 -17.40 3.63
N ASN A 169 37.42 -18.33 3.08
CA ASN A 169 37.11 -19.75 3.20
C ASN A 169 37.17 -20.26 4.66
N VAL A 170 38.08 -19.75 5.48
CA VAL A 170 38.12 -20.07 6.91
C VAL A 170 36.88 -19.54 7.63
N ILE A 171 36.44 -18.34 7.33
CA ILE A 171 35.18 -17.80 7.90
C ILE A 171 34.00 -18.71 7.56
N ILE A 172 33.82 -19.03 6.26
CA ILE A 172 32.72 -19.86 5.80
C ILE A 172 32.77 -21.26 6.41
N SER A 173 33.91 -21.93 6.41
CA SER A 173 34.06 -23.26 7.00
C SER A 173 33.83 -23.24 8.52
N THR A 174 34.17 -22.12 9.20
CA THR A 174 33.87 -21.95 10.64
C THR A 174 32.37 -21.78 10.89
N ILE A 175 31.64 -21.03 10.05
CA ILE A 175 30.19 -20.92 10.12
C ILE A 175 29.54 -22.30 10.02
N ILE A 176 30.00 -23.13 9.07
CA ILE A 176 29.52 -24.51 8.86
C ILE A 176 29.82 -25.38 10.07
N SER A 177 31.09 -25.44 10.51
CA SER A 177 31.51 -26.29 11.62
C SER A 177 30.87 -25.93 12.97
N THR A 178 30.49 -24.66 13.16
CA THR A 178 29.75 -24.18 14.32
C THR A 178 28.23 -24.40 14.22
N LYS A 179 27.75 -25.01 13.12
CA LYS A 179 26.33 -25.30 12.84
C LYS A 179 25.44 -24.04 12.79
N ARG A 180 25.98 -22.92 12.30
CA ARG A 180 25.28 -21.65 12.13
C ARG A 180 24.97 -21.32 10.66
N ALA A 181 25.18 -22.29 9.74
CA ALA A 181 25.01 -22.06 8.30
C ALA A 181 23.57 -21.68 7.92
N ASP A 182 22.57 -22.34 8.50
CA ASP A 182 21.16 -22.03 8.22
C ASP A 182 20.79 -20.58 8.58
N ASP A 183 21.09 -20.18 9.85
CA ASP A 183 20.79 -18.83 10.33
C ASP A 183 21.51 -17.79 9.50
N PHE A 184 22.75 -18.10 9.09
CA PHE A 184 23.56 -17.20 8.29
C PHE A 184 23.02 -17.05 6.84
N ILE A 185 22.58 -18.14 6.21
CA ILE A 185 21.94 -18.13 4.89
C ILE A 185 20.64 -17.31 4.94
N ILE A 186 19.79 -17.55 5.95
CA ILE A 186 18.56 -16.80 6.16
C ILE A 186 18.85 -15.29 6.29
N ALA A 187 19.86 -14.95 7.09
CA ALA A 187 20.26 -13.56 7.31
C ALA A 187 20.76 -12.90 6.00
N MET A 188 21.57 -13.61 5.22
CA MET A 188 22.06 -13.14 3.90
C MET A 188 20.91 -12.96 2.89
N CYS A 189 20.00 -13.90 2.81
CA CYS A 189 18.83 -13.83 1.91
C CYS A 189 17.95 -12.62 2.27
N LYS A 190 17.62 -12.42 3.55
CA LYS A 190 16.86 -11.26 4.02
C LYS A 190 17.57 -9.93 3.75
N LEU A 191 18.90 -9.91 3.88
CA LEU A 191 19.71 -8.74 3.54
C LEU A 191 19.67 -8.43 2.03
N ILE A 192 19.77 -9.43 1.17
CA ILE A 192 19.64 -9.28 -0.28
C ILE A 192 18.29 -8.70 -0.65
N GLN A 193 17.19 -9.24 -0.11
CA GLN A 193 15.84 -8.72 -0.32
C GLN A 193 15.75 -7.25 0.10
N ARG A 194 16.22 -6.91 1.30
CA ARG A 194 16.19 -5.55 1.86
C ARG A 194 17.00 -4.54 1.04
N LEU A 195 18.16 -4.93 0.50
CA LEU A 195 19.03 -4.04 -0.27
C LEU A 195 18.64 -3.93 -1.75
N THR A 196 17.75 -4.79 -2.24
CA THR A 196 17.30 -4.75 -3.64
C THR A 196 16.29 -3.63 -3.88
N ILE A 197 15.35 -3.43 -2.95
CA ILE A 197 14.35 -2.35 -2.97
C ILE A 197 14.74 -1.32 -1.92
N ASP A 198 14.96 -0.07 -2.31
CA ASP A 198 15.33 1.01 -1.39
C ASP A 198 14.10 1.69 -0.76
N SER A 199 13.07 1.90 -1.56
CA SER A 199 11.80 2.49 -1.13
C SER A 199 10.64 1.77 -1.80
N LEU A 200 9.55 1.60 -1.06
CA LEU A 200 8.31 0.98 -1.50
C LEU A 200 7.17 2.00 -1.39
N HIS A 201 6.49 2.26 -2.49
CA HIS A 201 5.33 3.15 -2.56
C HIS A 201 4.08 2.31 -2.81
N ILE A 202 3.12 2.36 -1.90
CA ILE A 202 1.83 1.68 -2.03
C ILE A 202 0.77 2.73 -2.38
N VAL A 203 0.25 2.66 -3.60
CA VAL A 203 -0.72 3.64 -4.10
C VAL A 203 -2.16 3.18 -3.80
N GLY A 204 -2.38 2.76 -2.56
CA GLY A 204 -3.68 2.46 -1.97
C GLY A 204 -4.27 1.09 -2.26
N ASP A 205 -5.42 0.87 -1.63
CA ASP A 205 -6.26 -0.32 -1.67
C ASP A 205 -5.55 -1.61 -1.26
N ILE A 206 -5.12 -1.62 0.02
CA ILE A 206 -4.57 -2.81 0.67
C ILE A 206 -5.69 -3.76 1.09
N TYR A 207 -6.80 -3.21 1.55
CA TYR A 207 -7.91 -3.93 2.16
C TYR A 207 -8.93 -4.46 1.16
N ASP A 208 -9.78 -5.36 1.69
CA ASP A 208 -10.90 -6.02 1.05
C ASP A 208 -10.54 -7.02 -0.07
N ARG A 209 -11.52 -7.80 -0.48
CA ARG A 209 -11.52 -8.82 -1.53
C ARG A 209 -10.70 -10.08 -1.20
N GLY A 210 -9.39 -10.00 -1.04
CA GLY A 210 -8.54 -11.12 -0.67
C GLY A 210 -8.44 -11.31 0.85
N PRO A 211 -7.97 -12.49 1.33
CA PRO A 211 -8.08 -12.90 2.73
C PRO A 211 -6.97 -12.39 3.64
N GLY A 212 -5.93 -11.73 3.12
CA GLY A 212 -4.69 -11.49 3.87
C GLY A 212 -4.30 -10.01 4.06
N ALA A 213 -5.26 -9.06 4.07
CA ALA A 213 -4.94 -7.66 4.29
C ALA A 213 -4.15 -7.41 5.59
N HIS A 214 -4.50 -8.12 6.67
CA HIS A 214 -3.77 -8.05 7.94
C HIS A 214 -2.34 -8.58 7.84
N ILE A 215 -2.08 -9.59 7.00
CA ILE A 215 -0.73 -10.13 6.76
C ILE A 215 0.11 -9.14 5.93
N ILE A 216 -0.52 -8.48 4.95
CA ILE A 216 0.12 -7.42 4.17
C ILE A 216 0.50 -6.26 5.08
N MET A 217 -0.40 -5.83 5.96
CA MET A 217 -0.12 -4.76 6.92
C MET A 217 0.98 -5.12 7.92
N ASP A 218 1.02 -6.37 8.43
CA ASP A 218 2.14 -6.84 9.26
C ASP A 218 3.47 -6.71 8.47
N THR A 219 3.49 -7.14 7.20
CA THR A 219 4.67 -7.05 6.34
C THR A 219 5.10 -5.59 6.11
N LEU A 220 4.15 -4.68 5.85
CA LEU A 220 4.43 -3.27 5.61
C LEU A 220 4.91 -2.55 6.87
N CYS A 221 4.25 -2.77 8.02
CA CYS A 221 4.65 -2.15 9.29
C CYS A 221 6.09 -2.49 9.71
N ASP A 222 6.58 -3.66 9.31
CA ASP A 222 7.94 -4.11 9.55
C ASP A 222 8.91 -3.77 8.39
N TYR A 223 8.40 -3.17 7.31
CA TYR A 223 9.22 -2.84 6.14
C TYR A 223 10.12 -1.63 6.42
N HIS A 224 11.34 -1.67 5.88
CA HIS A 224 12.40 -0.72 6.24
C HIS A 224 12.20 0.71 5.72
N ASN A 225 11.46 0.90 4.62
CA ASN A 225 11.18 2.23 4.04
C ASN A 225 10.02 2.15 3.06
N PHE A 226 8.86 2.68 3.44
CA PHE A 226 7.68 2.69 2.61
C PHE A 226 6.78 3.88 2.91
N ASP A 227 5.87 4.16 2.01
CA ASP A 227 4.74 5.07 2.18
C ASP A 227 3.48 4.53 1.51
N ILE A 228 2.33 5.10 1.87
CA ILE A 228 1.00 4.68 1.39
C ILE A 228 0.19 5.91 1.00
N GLN A 229 -0.38 5.92 -0.20
CA GLN A 229 -1.43 6.88 -0.57
C GLN A 229 -2.77 6.18 -0.40
N TRP A 230 -3.57 6.63 0.57
CA TRP A 230 -4.79 5.94 0.97
C TRP A 230 -5.79 5.76 -0.17
N GLY A 231 -6.21 4.52 -0.41
CA GLY A 231 -7.32 4.19 -1.29
C GLY A 231 -8.67 4.28 -0.57
N ASN A 232 -9.75 4.17 -1.35
CA ASN A 232 -11.10 4.22 -0.77
C ASN A 232 -11.39 3.05 0.17
N HIS A 233 -10.85 1.86 -0.11
CA HIS A 233 -10.97 0.71 0.79
C HIS A 233 -10.16 0.92 2.08
N ASP A 234 -8.99 1.52 2.00
CA ASP A 234 -8.18 1.84 3.18
C ASP A 234 -8.90 2.87 4.07
N ILE A 235 -9.44 3.95 3.47
CA ILE A 235 -10.21 4.97 4.20
C ILE A 235 -11.46 4.39 4.84
N LEU A 236 -12.13 3.44 4.19
CA LEU A 236 -13.28 2.72 4.75
C LEU A 236 -12.89 1.98 6.03
N TRP A 237 -11.78 1.23 6.01
CA TRP A 237 -11.26 0.52 7.19
C TRP A 237 -10.77 1.47 8.29
N MET A 238 -10.13 2.58 7.89
CA MET A 238 -9.74 3.65 8.83
C MET A 238 -10.97 4.28 9.50
N GLY A 239 -12.06 4.49 8.75
CA GLY A 239 -13.34 4.98 9.27
C GLY A 239 -13.99 4.00 10.25
N ALA A 240 -13.99 2.71 9.92
CA ALA A 240 -14.46 1.65 10.80
C ALA A 240 -13.65 1.59 12.10
N ALA A 241 -12.33 1.67 12.03
CA ALA A 241 -11.45 1.68 13.19
C ALA A 241 -11.50 2.99 14.00
N SER A 242 -12.08 4.05 13.43
CA SER A 242 -12.32 5.32 14.12
C SER A 242 -13.72 5.39 14.77
N GLY A 243 -14.55 4.35 14.61
CA GLY A 243 -15.86 4.23 15.24
C GLY A 243 -17.03 4.74 14.39
N ASN A 244 -16.90 4.82 13.07
CA ASN A 244 -18.05 5.10 12.20
C ASN A 244 -18.81 3.80 11.89
N ASP A 245 -20.04 3.65 12.40
CA ASP A 245 -20.84 2.43 12.31
C ASP A 245 -21.24 2.09 10.86
N ALA A 246 -21.46 3.07 10.00
CA ALA A 246 -21.72 2.83 8.58
C ALA A 246 -20.48 2.30 7.86
N CYS A 247 -19.28 2.76 8.21
CA CYS A 247 -18.04 2.19 7.72
C CYS A 247 -17.84 0.75 8.22
N ILE A 248 -18.11 0.48 9.51
CA ILE A 248 -18.07 -0.87 10.09
C ILE A 248 -19.01 -1.81 9.33
N ALA A 249 -20.24 -1.41 9.09
CA ALA A 249 -21.21 -2.21 8.35
C ALA A 249 -20.76 -2.48 6.90
N ASN A 250 -20.19 -1.49 6.23
CA ASN A 250 -19.62 -1.65 4.88
C ASN A 250 -18.43 -2.61 4.86
N VAL A 251 -17.50 -2.52 5.80
CA VAL A 251 -16.35 -3.45 5.94
C VAL A 251 -16.84 -4.88 6.09
N ILE A 252 -17.81 -5.12 7.00
CA ILE A 252 -18.35 -6.46 7.22
C ILE A 252 -19.08 -6.95 5.97
N ARG A 253 -19.93 -6.11 5.34
CA ARG A 253 -20.61 -6.46 4.10
C ARG A 253 -19.65 -6.85 2.99
N MET A 254 -18.55 -6.12 2.82
CA MET A 254 -17.51 -6.46 1.83
C MET A 254 -16.86 -7.79 2.16
N SER A 255 -16.55 -8.06 3.42
CA SER A 255 -15.99 -9.34 3.85
C SER A 255 -16.95 -10.52 3.60
N MET A 256 -18.26 -10.34 3.87
CA MET A 256 -19.27 -11.34 3.54
C MET A 256 -19.40 -11.58 2.03
N ARG A 257 -19.37 -10.50 1.24
CA ARG A 257 -19.47 -10.59 -0.23
C ARG A 257 -18.39 -11.43 -0.87
N TYR A 258 -17.18 -11.45 -0.30
CA TYR A 258 -16.03 -12.21 -0.80
C TYR A 258 -15.72 -13.44 0.08
N ALA A 259 -16.58 -13.77 1.06
CA ALA A 259 -16.36 -14.82 2.06
C ALA A 259 -14.99 -14.71 2.75
N ASN A 260 -14.60 -13.49 3.08
CA ASN A 260 -13.28 -13.15 3.62
C ASN A 260 -13.35 -12.85 5.12
N LEU A 261 -13.90 -13.81 5.90
CA LEU A 261 -14.08 -13.65 7.35
C LEU A 261 -12.78 -13.74 8.12
N ALA A 262 -11.80 -14.49 7.61
CA ALA A 262 -10.50 -14.68 8.25
C ALA A 262 -9.77 -13.37 8.53
N THR A 263 -9.93 -12.35 7.69
CA THR A 263 -9.36 -11.03 7.97
C THR A 263 -9.97 -10.39 9.21
N LEU A 264 -11.29 -10.51 9.40
CA LEU A 264 -11.99 -9.96 10.56
C LEU A 264 -11.72 -10.78 11.82
N GLU A 265 -12.01 -12.09 11.77
CA GLU A 265 -11.98 -12.97 12.94
C GLU A 265 -10.55 -13.35 13.34
N ASP A 266 -9.81 -14.01 12.45
CA ASP A 266 -8.45 -14.49 12.73
C ASP A 266 -7.43 -13.34 12.71
N GLY A 267 -7.59 -12.41 11.76
CA GLY A 267 -6.68 -11.30 11.56
C GLY A 267 -6.78 -10.23 12.66
N TYR A 268 -7.98 -9.77 12.93
CA TYR A 268 -8.21 -8.64 13.83
C TYR A 268 -8.98 -8.99 15.12
N GLY A 269 -9.43 -10.24 15.27
CA GLY A 269 -10.17 -10.68 16.46
C GLY A 269 -11.55 -10.03 16.58
N ILE A 270 -12.17 -9.66 15.46
CA ILE A 270 -13.51 -9.07 15.43
C ILE A 270 -14.54 -10.19 15.63
N ASN A 271 -15.32 -10.07 16.70
CA ASN A 271 -16.34 -11.07 17.04
C ASN A 271 -17.60 -10.91 16.17
N LEU A 272 -17.82 -11.84 15.24
CA LEU A 272 -18.99 -11.87 14.36
C LEU A 272 -20.15 -12.75 14.90
N LEU A 273 -19.97 -13.41 16.04
CA LEU A 273 -21.01 -14.28 16.63
C LEU A 273 -22.35 -13.54 16.87
N PRO A 274 -22.37 -12.28 17.36
CA PRO A 274 -23.63 -11.56 17.50
C PRO A 274 -24.38 -11.40 16.17
N LEU A 275 -23.66 -11.08 15.07
CA LEU A 275 -24.24 -11.00 13.73
C LEU A 275 -24.74 -12.36 13.23
N ALA A 276 -23.97 -13.42 13.47
CA ALA A 276 -24.38 -14.77 13.11
C ALA A 276 -25.67 -15.20 13.80
N THR A 277 -25.78 -14.96 15.12
CA THR A 277 -26.97 -15.28 15.88
C THR A 277 -28.18 -14.46 15.39
N PHE A 278 -28.03 -13.14 15.27
CA PHE A 278 -29.09 -12.28 14.75
C PHE A 278 -29.56 -12.71 13.35
N ALA A 279 -28.62 -13.05 12.45
CA ALA A 279 -28.95 -13.45 11.09
C ALA A 279 -29.69 -14.79 11.05
N MET A 280 -29.30 -15.78 11.87
CA MET A 280 -30.00 -17.07 11.98
C MET A 280 -31.42 -16.91 12.51
N ASP A 281 -31.63 -16.06 13.50
CA ASP A 281 -32.95 -15.85 14.11
C ASP A 281 -33.86 -15.06 13.15
N THR A 282 -33.35 -13.99 12.53
CA THR A 282 -34.12 -13.07 11.69
C THR A 282 -34.46 -13.66 10.31
N TYR A 283 -33.53 -14.41 9.73
CA TYR A 283 -33.58 -14.94 8.35
C TYR A 283 -33.59 -16.47 8.31
N ALA A 284 -34.12 -17.15 9.34
CA ALA A 284 -34.14 -18.61 9.49
C ALA A 284 -34.65 -19.34 8.24
N ASP A 285 -35.78 -18.90 7.69
CA ASP A 285 -36.46 -19.49 6.55
C ASP A 285 -36.14 -18.83 5.21
N ASP A 286 -35.31 -17.77 5.23
CA ASP A 286 -34.92 -17.02 4.04
C ASP A 286 -33.65 -17.63 3.41
N PRO A 287 -33.68 -18.03 2.13
CA PRO A 287 -32.50 -18.51 1.44
C PRO A 287 -31.48 -17.40 1.13
N CYS A 288 -31.86 -16.13 1.19
CA CYS A 288 -31.05 -14.94 0.94
C CYS A 288 -30.20 -15.02 -0.34
N THR A 289 -30.66 -15.67 -1.39
CA THR A 289 -29.86 -16.13 -2.56
C THR A 289 -29.10 -15.01 -3.26
N ILE A 290 -29.64 -13.80 -3.31
CA ILE A 290 -28.99 -12.64 -3.96
C ILE A 290 -27.76 -12.14 -3.20
N PHE A 291 -27.60 -12.56 -1.95
CA PHE A 291 -26.48 -12.24 -1.07
C PHE A 291 -25.41 -13.33 -1.02
N ALA A 292 -25.52 -14.36 -1.86
CA ALA A 292 -24.51 -15.40 -1.95
C ALA A 292 -23.13 -14.78 -2.24
N PRO A 293 -22.07 -15.21 -1.53
CA PRO A 293 -20.74 -14.65 -1.72
C PRO A 293 -20.20 -14.92 -3.12
N LYS A 294 -19.44 -13.97 -3.63
CA LYS A 294 -18.69 -14.13 -4.89
C LYS A 294 -17.37 -14.83 -4.57
N MET A 295 -17.32 -16.12 -4.80
CA MET A 295 -16.15 -16.95 -4.55
C MET A 295 -15.65 -17.61 -5.83
N ASN A 296 -14.32 -17.80 -5.93
CA ASN A 296 -13.77 -18.84 -6.79
C ASN A 296 -13.96 -20.18 -6.06
N PHE A 297 -14.84 -21.02 -6.54
CA PHE A 297 -15.16 -22.33 -5.92
C PHE A 297 -13.94 -23.25 -5.75
N ALA A 298 -12.84 -23.00 -6.46
CA ALA A 298 -11.60 -23.77 -6.33
C ALA A 298 -10.82 -23.51 -5.02
N ASP A 299 -11.05 -22.36 -4.36
CA ASP A 299 -10.32 -21.95 -3.15
C ASP A 299 -11.16 -22.07 -1.87
N ALA A 300 -12.41 -22.56 -1.96
CA ALA A 300 -13.36 -22.48 -0.87
C ALA A 300 -13.45 -23.75 -0.02
N ASN A 301 -12.97 -23.67 1.19
CA ASN A 301 -13.14 -24.68 2.25
C ASN A 301 -14.46 -24.57 3.04
N TYR A 302 -15.48 -23.87 2.50
CA TYR A 302 -16.74 -23.67 3.21
C TYR A 302 -17.76 -24.74 2.83
N ASN A 303 -18.38 -25.37 3.85
CA ASN A 303 -19.52 -26.27 3.63
C ASN A 303 -20.81 -25.46 3.39
N GLU A 304 -21.86 -26.11 2.89
CA GLU A 304 -23.15 -25.50 2.55
C GLU A 304 -23.79 -24.75 3.72
N LYS A 305 -23.67 -25.27 4.94
CA LYS A 305 -24.22 -24.61 6.15
C LYS A 305 -23.53 -23.29 6.44
N THR A 306 -22.20 -23.28 6.35
CA THR A 306 -21.39 -22.07 6.54
C THR A 306 -21.70 -21.04 5.44
N LEU A 307 -21.82 -21.47 4.19
CA LEU A 307 -22.19 -20.57 3.08
C LEU A 307 -23.58 -19.96 3.28
N ARG A 308 -24.54 -20.77 3.72
CA ARG A 308 -25.88 -20.27 4.07
C ARG A 308 -25.83 -19.21 5.16
N LEU A 309 -25.08 -19.47 6.23
CA LEU A 309 -24.92 -18.53 7.33
C LEU A 309 -24.26 -17.22 6.85
N ILE A 310 -23.17 -17.30 6.08
CA ILE A 310 -22.54 -16.11 5.49
C ILE A 310 -23.54 -15.31 4.64
N THR A 311 -24.37 -16.00 3.87
CA THR A 311 -25.39 -15.37 3.02
C THR A 311 -26.45 -14.63 3.85
N GLN A 312 -26.92 -15.23 4.96
CA GLN A 312 -27.84 -14.59 5.90
C GLN A 312 -27.20 -13.39 6.62
N MET A 313 -25.97 -13.56 7.12
CA MET A 313 -25.20 -12.46 7.73
C MET A 313 -24.99 -11.29 6.75
N HIS A 314 -24.71 -11.61 5.47
CA HIS A 314 -24.54 -10.63 4.40
C HIS A 314 -25.81 -9.80 4.19
N LYS A 315 -26.99 -10.44 4.13
CA LYS A 315 -28.27 -9.73 4.04
C LYS A 315 -28.49 -8.85 5.27
N ALA A 316 -28.34 -9.41 6.47
CA ALA A 316 -28.54 -8.70 7.73
C ALA A 316 -27.73 -7.43 7.80
N ILE A 317 -26.41 -7.52 7.62
CA ILE A 317 -25.53 -6.33 7.70
C ILE A 317 -25.78 -5.35 6.55
N THR A 318 -26.24 -5.79 5.38
CA THR A 318 -26.57 -4.91 4.25
C THR A 318 -27.80 -4.05 4.58
N ILE A 319 -28.82 -4.62 5.20
CA ILE A 319 -30.00 -3.85 5.62
C ILE A 319 -29.64 -2.84 6.71
N ILE A 320 -28.87 -3.26 7.70
CA ILE A 320 -28.38 -2.37 8.77
C ILE A 320 -27.52 -1.23 8.18
N GLN A 321 -26.66 -1.54 7.21
CA GLN A 321 -25.85 -0.54 6.49
C GLN A 321 -26.73 0.56 5.89
N PHE A 322 -27.79 0.21 5.16
CA PHE A 322 -28.66 1.23 4.54
C PHE A 322 -29.34 2.13 5.56
N LYS A 323 -29.69 1.62 6.74
CA LYS A 323 -30.25 2.40 7.84
C LYS A 323 -29.22 3.36 8.42
N LEU A 324 -28.01 2.88 8.72
CA LEU A 324 -26.89 3.69 9.25
C LEU A 324 -26.43 4.77 8.26
N GLU A 325 -26.37 4.45 6.96
CA GLU A 325 -26.05 5.42 5.91
C GLU A 325 -27.10 6.53 5.82
N ALA A 326 -28.40 6.18 5.94
CA ALA A 326 -29.48 7.16 5.98
C ALA A 326 -29.40 8.10 7.20
N GLU A 327 -28.93 7.62 8.35
CA GLU A 327 -28.68 8.46 9.52
C GLU A 327 -27.60 9.52 9.22
N ILE A 328 -26.50 9.13 8.53
CA ILE A 328 -25.46 10.09 8.11
C ILE A 328 -26.04 11.09 7.13
N ILE A 329 -26.74 10.64 6.09
CA ILE A 329 -27.32 11.51 5.06
C ILE A 329 -28.28 12.53 5.71
N ASN A 330 -29.12 12.12 6.67
CA ASN A 330 -30.05 13.00 7.37
C ASN A 330 -29.33 14.06 8.21
N ARG A 331 -28.21 13.72 8.89
CA ARG A 331 -27.49 14.71 9.71
C ARG A 331 -26.47 15.52 8.91
N ARG A 332 -26.19 15.14 7.63
CA ARG A 332 -25.24 15.81 6.72
C ARG A 332 -25.91 16.17 5.39
N PRO A 333 -26.91 17.05 5.37
CA PRO A 333 -27.55 17.46 4.12
C PRO A 333 -26.57 18.12 3.15
N GLU A 334 -25.45 18.67 3.66
CA GLU A 334 -24.36 19.24 2.85
C GLU A 334 -23.63 18.24 1.97
N PHE A 335 -23.78 16.92 2.19
CA PHE A 335 -23.22 15.88 1.33
C PHE A 335 -24.02 15.67 0.04
N ASP A 336 -25.24 16.23 -0.04
CA ASP A 336 -26.14 16.14 -1.19
C ASP A 336 -26.39 14.70 -1.68
N MET A 337 -26.63 13.79 -0.71
CA MET A 337 -26.80 12.34 -0.97
C MET A 337 -28.21 11.83 -0.66
N ASP A 338 -29.20 12.71 -0.56
CA ASP A 338 -30.57 12.31 -0.22
C ASP A 338 -31.16 11.31 -1.24
N ASN A 339 -30.73 11.39 -2.49
CA ASN A 339 -31.07 10.45 -3.55
C ASN A 339 -30.57 9.01 -3.32
N ARG A 340 -29.71 8.78 -2.31
CA ARG A 340 -29.20 7.45 -1.94
C ARG A 340 -30.03 6.77 -0.86
N LYS A 341 -30.99 7.46 -0.25
CA LYS A 341 -32.01 6.87 0.59
C LYS A 341 -33.06 6.20 -0.31
N LEU A 342 -33.04 4.88 -0.39
CA LEU A 342 -33.85 4.13 -1.36
C LEU A 342 -34.91 3.23 -0.73
N LEU A 343 -34.84 2.90 0.59
CA LEU A 343 -35.78 1.99 1.25
C LEU A 343 -37.23 2.51 1.25
N HIS A 344 -37.45 3.83 1.40
CA HIS A 344 -38.77 4.42 1.37
C HIS A 344 -39.45 4.41 -0.02
N LYS A 345 -38.72 4.01 -1.07
CA LYS A 345 -39.23 3.87 -2.43
C LYS A 345 -39.71 2.44 -2.75
N ILE A 346 -39.65 1.56 -1.77
CA ILE A 346 -40.17 0.20 -1.86
C ILE A 346 -41.66 0.20 -1.52
N ASP A 347 -42.45 -0.36 -2.41
CA ASP A 347 -43.81 -0.80 -2.09
C ASP A 347 -43.70 -2.24 -1.55
N PHE A 348 -43.73 -2.36 -0.23
CA PHE A 348 -43.53 -3.63 0.46
C PHE A 348 -44.69 -4.63 0.26
N GLU A 349 -45.91 -4.14 0.00
CA GLU A 349 -47.07 -5.01 -0.26
C GLU A 349 -47.00 -5.65 -1.64
N ARG A 350 -46.55 -4.86 -2.64
CA ARG A 350 -46.47 -5.29 -4.04
C ARG A 350 -45.10 -5.89 -4.39
N GLY A 351 -44.09 -5.74 -3.55
CA GLY A 351 -42.71 -6.20 -3.80
C GLY A 351 -42.05 -5.48 -4.96
N VAL A 352 -42.32 -4.20 -5.16
CA VAL A 352 -41.77 -3.38 -6.24
C VAL A 352 -41.02 -2.17 -5.70
N PHE A 353 -39.99 -1.77 -6.44
CA PHE A 353 -39.22 -0.54 -6.20
C PHE A 353 -39.67 0.53 -7.19
N VAL A 354 -40.09 1.68 -6.70
CA VAL A 354 -40.56 2.81 -7.53
C VAL A 354 -39.46 3.85 -7.67
N TYR A 355 -38.90 3.99 -8.87
CA TYR A 355 -37.82 4.93 -9.14
C TYR A 355 -38.08 5.74 -10.42
N GLU A 356 -38.02 7.06 -10.33
CA GLU A 356 -38.32 7.99 -11.45
C GLU A 356 -39.62 7.67 -12.22
N GLY A 357 -40.66 7.33 -11.48
CA GLY A 357 -41.98 7.02 -12.06
C GLY A 357 -42.08 5.64 -12.76
N LYS A 358 -41.03 4.80 -12.63
CA LYS A 358 -41.05 3.42 -13.12
C LYS A 358 -41.05 2.44 -11.96
N GLU A 359 -41.70 1.29 -12.18
CA GLU A 359 -41.71 0.19 -11.25
C GLU A 359 -40.73 -0.89 -11.67
N TYR A 360 -40.00 -1.43 -10.69
CA TYR A 360 -39.04 -2.52 -10.87
C TYR A 360 -39.33 -3.62 -9.87
N GLU A 361 -39.48 -4.85 -10.33
CA GLU A 361 -39.65 -5.99 -9.45
C GLU A 361 -38.39 -6.20 -8.60
N LEU A 362 -38.59 -6.41 -7.29
CA LEU A 362 -37.53 -6.76 -6.38
C LEU A 362 -37.15 -8.23 -6.51
N ARG A 363 -35.86 -8.52 -6.52
CA ARG A 363 -35.32 -9.87 -6.53
C ARG A 363 -35.43 -10.57 -5.16
N ASP A 364 -35.68 -9.81 -4.10
CA ASP A 364 -35.90 -10.28 -2.75
C ASP A 364 -36.88 -9.29 -2.08
N VAL A 365 -37.92 -9.83 -1.48
CA VAL A 365 -39.05 -9.08 -0.89
C VAL A 365 -39.18 -9.32 0.61
N ASN A 366 -38.28 -10.09 1.21
CA ASN A 366 -38.32 -10.41 2.63
C ASN A 366 -37.52 -9.40 3.45
N PHE A 367 -38.20 -8.48 4.10
CA PHE A 367 -37.61 -7.39 4.90
C PHE A 367 -38.13 -7.40 6.34
N PRO A 368 -37.83 -8.43 7.15
CA PRO A 368 -38.48 -8.61 8.47
C PRO A 368 -38.13 -7.49 9.47
N THR A 369 -37.07 -6.75 9.28
CA THR A 369 -36.60 -5.68 10.18
C THR A 369 -36.94 -4.27 9.67
N ILE A 370 -37.59 -4.14 8.51
CA ILE A 370 -37.97 -2.84 7.95
C ILE A 370 -39.42 -2.53 8.29
N ASP A 371 -39.64 -1.44 9.00
CA ASP A 371 -40.96 -0.85 9.20
C ASP A 371 -41.29 0.06 8.00
N PRO A 372 -42.31 -0.25 7.18
CA PRO A 372 -42.69 0.60 6.04
C PRO A 372 -43.01 2.07 6.42
N ALA A 373 -43.44 2.33 7.66
CA ALA A 373 -43.71 3.68 8.14
C ALA A 373 -42.45 4.48 8.49
N ASP A 374 -41.39 3.79 8.90
CA ASP A 374 -40.08 4.38 9.20
C ASP A 374 -38.93 3.43 8.78
N PRO A 375 -38.64 3.30 7.46
CA PRO A 375 -37.84 2.25 6.92
C PRO A 375 -36.34 2.36 7.27
N TYR A 376 -35.94 3.47 7.85
CA TYR A 376 -34.52 3.70 8.24
C TYR A 376 -34.27 3.54 9.73
N ARG A 377 -35.30 3.33 10.54
CA ARG A 377 -35.13 3.09 11.96
C ARG A 377 -34.53 1.71 12.23
N LEU A 378 -33.44 1.67 13.00
CA LEU A 378 -32.93 0.42 13.55
C LEU A 378 -33.92 -0.17 14.54
N THR A 379 -34.16 -1.49 14.49
CA THR A 379 -34.84 -2.18 15.59
C THR A 379 -33.96 -2.18 16.85
N ASP A 380 -34.55 -2.53 17.99
CA ASP A 380 -33.78 -2.58 19.25
C ASP A 380 -32.69 -3.68 19.17
N GLU A 381 -32.97 -4.81 18.52
CA GLU A 381 -32.04 -5.90 18.29
C GLU A 381 -30.92 -5.48 17.32
N GLU A 382 -31.24 -4.76 16.25
CA GLU A 382 -30.24 -4.21 15.33
C GLU A 382 -29.31 -3.20 16.04
N ARG A 383 -29.88 -2.35 16.90
CA ARG A 383 -29.09 -1.38 17.68
C ARG A 383 -28.11 -2.08 18.63
N GLU A 384 -28.60 -3.06 19.40
CA GLU A 384 -27.75 -3.86 20.28
C GLU A 384 -26.64 -4.58 19.51
N LEU A 385 -26.96 -5.11 18.32
CA LEU A 385 -25.98 -5.74 17.45
C LEU A 385 -24.90 -4.76 16.99
N VAL A 386 -25.30 -3.57 16.52
CA VAL A 386 -24.35 -2.51 16.10
C VAL A 386 -23.43 -2.13 17.25
N GLU A 387 -23.95 -1.93 18.46
CA GLU A 387 -23.14 -1.61 19.65
C GLU A 387 -22.12 -2.69 19.96
N LYS A 388 -22.48 -3.98 19.88
CA LYS A 388 -21.58 -5.10 20.13
C LYS A 388 -20.47 -5.18 19.07
N ILE A 389 -20.81 -4.98 17.81
CA ILE A 389 -19.84 -4.98 16.70
C ILE A 389 -18.90 -3.76 16.81
N HIS A 390 -19.45 -2.58 17.07
CA HIS A 390 -18.68 -1.36 17.33
C HIS A 390 -17.63 -1.59 18.42
N ALA A 391 -18.06 -2.10 19.57
CA ALA A 391 -17.16 -2.42 20.67
C ALA A 391 -16.04 -3.40 20.25
N SER A 392 -16.35 -4.38 19.40
CA SER A 392 -15.35 -5.33 18.90
C SER A 392 -14.29 -4.65 18.03
N PHE A 393 -14.69 -3.75 17.12
CA PHE A 393 -13.74 -2.95 16.32
C PHE A 393 -12.87 -2.05 17.22
N MET A 394 -13.50 -1.34 18.16
CA MET A 394 -12.79 -0.41 19.05
C MET A 394 -11.80 -1.10 19.98
N ASN A 395 -11.99 -2.38 20.29
CA ASN A 395 -11.11 -3.15 21.19
C ASN A 395 -10.01 -3.95 20.46
N SER A 396 -9.99 -3.96 19.12
CA SER A 396 -8.97 -4.68 18.37
C SER A 396 -7.61 -3.98 18.39
N GLU A 397 -6.70 -4.46 19.21
CA GLU A 397 -5.35 -3.88 19.33
C GLU A 397 -4.52 -4.02 18.04
N LYS A 398 -4.68 -5.13 17.31
CA LYS A 398 -3.98 -5.34 16.05
C LYS A 398 -4.48 -4.36 14.98
N LEU A 399 -5.81 -4.13 14.91
CA LEU A 399 -6.38 -3.12 14.01
C LEU A 399 -5.86 -1.73 14.34
N LYS A 400 -5.83 -1.35 15.62
CA LYS A 400 -5.25 -0.07 16.06
C LYS A 400 -3.77 0.08 15.66
N LYS A 401 -2.97 -0.99 15.82
CA LYS A 401 -1.55 -0.98 15.38
C LYS A 401 -1.44 -0.70 13.89
N HIS A 402 -2.25 -1.37 13.06
CA HIS A 402 -2.24 -1.19 11.62
C HIS A 402 -2.74 0.19 11.19
N MET A 403 -3.78 0.72 11.86
CA MET A 403 -4.24 2.09 11.59
C MET A 403 -3.16 3.13 11.92
N ARG A 404 -2.48 2.99 13.06
CA ARG A 404 -1.33 3.86 13.38
C ARG A 404 -0.24 3.80 12.29
N CYS A 405 0.02 2.63 11.73
CA CYS A 405 0.95 2.46 10.61
C CYS A 405 0.47 3.24 9.37
N LEU A 406 -0.82 3.10 8.97
CA LEU A 406 -1.42 3.86 7.88
C LEU A 406 -1.32 5.38 8.11
N PHE A 407 -1.59 5.86 9.31
CA PHE A 407 -1.48 7.29 9.63
C PHE A 407 -0.04 7.80 9.67
N THR A 408 0.91 6.95 10.10
CA THR A 408 2.32 7.34 10.21
C THR A 408 2.99 7.46 8.85
N TYR A 409 2.71 6.51 7.95
CA TYR A 409 3.38 6.38 6.66
C TYR A 409 2.49 6.75 5.47
N GLY A 410 1.25 7.18 5.72
CA GLY A 410 0.28 7.43 4.68
C GLY A 410 -0.24 8.87 4.59
N GLY A 411 -0.92 9.14 3.48
CA GLY A 411 -1.61 10.38 3.17
C GLY A 411 -2.46 10.26 1.91
N MET A 412 -3.15 11.35 1.55
CA MET A 412 -3.99 11.36 0.36
C MET A 412 -3.16 11.43 -0.94
N TYR A 413 -1.96 11.95 -0.88
CA TYR A 413 -1.04 12.07 -2.02
C TYR A 413 0.40 12.16 -1.56
N LEU A 414 1.33 11.93 -2.48
CA LEU A 414 2.77 12.15 -2.28
C LEU A 414 3.38 12.76 -3.54
N VAL A 415 4.26 13.72 -3.38
CA VAL A 415 5.17 14.16 -4.44
C VAL A 415 6.56 13.63 -4.12
N CYS A 416 7.12 12.83 -5.02
CA CYS A 416 8.43 12.20 -4.84
C CYS A 416 9.17 12.09 -6.18
N ASN A 417 10.38 12.66 -6.24
CA ASN A 417 11.26 12.58 -7.41
C ASN A 417 10.54 12.93 -8.73
N SER A 418 9.86 14.08 -8.74
CA SER A 418 9.04 14.58 -9.86
C SER A 418 7.83 13.73 -10.22
N ASN A 419 7.46 12.76 -9.40
CA ASN A 419 6.23 11.98 -9.57
C ASN A 419 5.19 12.43 -8.53
N LEU A 420 3.94 12.51 -8.99
CA LEU A 420 2.77 12.76 -8.16
C LEU A 420 1.98 11.45 -8.00
N LEU A 421 1.86 10.97 -6.77
CA LEU A 421 1.16 9.75 -6.41
C LEU A 421 -0.15 10.10 -5.71
N TYR A 422 -1.25 9.54 -6.15
CA TYR A 422 -2.53 9.49 -5.45
C TYR A 422 -3.35 8.30 -5.96
N HIS A 423 -4.23 7.76 -5.11
CA HIS A 423 -4.89 6.50 -5.44
C HIS A 423 -5.84 6.60 -6.64
N ALA A 424 -6.84 7.49 -6.61
CA ALA A 424 -7.94 7.47 -7.56
C ALA A 424 -8.01 8.68 -8.48
N SER A 425 -8.38 9.86 -7.99
CA SER A 425 -8.64 11.03 -8.83
C SER A 425 -8.31 12.37 -8.18
N VAL A 426 -8.23 13.40 -9.02
CA VAL A 426 -8.38 14.80 -8.66
C VAL A 426 -9.62 15.29 -9.39
N PRO A 427 -10.73 15.58 -8.69
CA PRO A 427 -12.00 15.92 -9.33
C PRO A 427 -11.90 17.11 -10.30
N LEU A 428 -12.43 16.92 -11.50
CA LEU A 428 -12.42 17.92 -12.59
C LEU A 428 -13.84 18.21 -13.08
N ASN A 429 -14.03 19.41 -13.63
CA ASN A 429 -15.18 19.79 -14.46
C ASN A 429 -14.99 19.29 -15.90
N GLU A 430 -16.03 19.38 -16.72
CA GLU A 430 -16.03 18.94 -18.13
C GLU A 430 -15.00 19.69 -18.97
N ASP A 431 -14.74 20.95 -18.67
CA ASP A 431 -13.77 21.80 -19.37
C ASP A 431 -12.32 21.52 -18.95
N GLY A 432 -12.10 20.67 -17.94
CA GLY A 432 -10.76 20.33 -17.42
C GLY A 432 -10.29 21.24 -16.29
N SER A 433 -11.09 22.21 -15.87
CA SER A 433 -10.83 22.99 -14.65
C SER A 433 -11.03 22.13 -13.40
N PHE A 434 -10.37 22.47 -12.28
CA PHE A 434 -10.56 21.77 -11.02
C PHE A 434 -11.95 21.97 -10.47
N LYS A 435 -12.60 20.87 -10.07
CA LYS A 435 -13.93 20.95 -9.45
C LYS A 435 -13.79 21.51 -8.04
N HIS A 436 -14.60 22.52 -7.72
CA HIS A 436 -14.69 23.09 -6.39
C HIS A 436 -15.63 22.23 -5.55
N VAL A 437 -15.10 21.65 -4.48
CA VAL A 437 -15.84 20.82 -3.53
C VAL A 437 -16.04 21.59 -2.24
N ARG A 438 -17.29 21.71 -1.81
CA ARG A 438 -17.63 22.42 -0.57
C ARG A 438 -17.45 21.51 0.64
N ILE A 439 -16.61 21.95 1.58
CA ILE A 439 -16.42 21.29 2.88
C ILE A 439 -16.71 22.33 3.98
N GLY A 440 -17.83 22.14 4.67
CA GLY A 440 -18.32 23.15 5.61
C GLY A 440 -18.68 24.46 4.90
N LYS A 441 -18.04 25.56 5.29
CA LYS A 441 -18.29 26.91 4.73
C LYS A 441 -17.31 27.31 3.62
N LYS A 442 -16.35 26.47 3.27
CA LYS A 442 -15.28 26.78 2.31
C LYS A 442 -15.29 25.80 1.15
N GLU A 443 -14.77 26.26 0.03
CA GLU A 443 -14.54 25.44 -1.15
C GLU A 443 -13.06 25.09 -1.26
N TYR A 444 -12.80 23.86 -1.69
CA TYR A 444 -11.48 23.30 -1.88
C TYR A 444 -11.41 22.60 -3.25
N TRP A 445 -10.26 22.65 -3.88
CA TRP A 445 -10.00 22.01 -5.17
C TRP A 445 -8.55 21.56 -5.28
N GLY A 446 -8.23 20.70 -6.23
CA GLY A 446 -6.87 20.25 -6.55
C GLY A 446 -6.09 19.82 -5.31
N HIS A 447 -4.89 20.35 -5.15
CA HIS A 447 -4.00 20.10 -4.01
C HIS A 447 -4.65 20.39 -2.65
N LYS A 448 -5.36 21.54 -2.54
CA LYS A 448 -6.01 21.95 -1.28
C LYS A 448 -7.14 21.02 -0.87
N LEU A 449 -7.84 20.40 -1.83
CA LEU A 449 -8.88 19.41 -1.54
C LEU A 449 -8.28 18.16 -0.92
N LEU A 450 -7.22 17.60 -1.52
CA LEU A 450 -6.57 16.40 -0.99
C LEU A 450 -5.93 16.68 0.38
N GLN A 451 -5.32 17.85 0.56
CA GLN A 451 -4.76 18.26 1.85
C GLN A 451 -5.83 18.41 2.93
N LYS A 452 -6.99 19.01 2.60
CA LYS A 452 -8.10 19.15 3.55
C LYS A 452 -8.72 17.80 3.90
N THR A 453 -8.84 16.90 2.93
CA THR A 453 -9.29 15.52 3.12
C THR A 453 -8.36 14.76 4.06
N ASP A 454 -7.04 14.81 3.83
CA ASP A 454 -6.03 14.22 4.72
C ASP A 454 -6.18 14.72 6.16
N GLN A 455 -6.34 16.03 6.33
CA GLN A 455 -6.57 16.64 7.65
C GLN A 455 -7.83 16.09 8.33
N LEU A 456 -8.95 15.98 7.60
CA LEU A 456 -10.21 15.46 8.17
C LEU A 456 -10.08 13.99 8.57
N ILE A 457 -9.45 13.16 7.73
CA ILE A 457 -9.22 11.75 8.04
C ILE A 457 -8.39 11.62 9.34
N ARG A 458 -7.37 12.46 9.54
CA ARG A 458 -6.60 12.50 10.79
C ARG A 458 -7.43 13.00 11.97
N THR A 459 -8.23 14.05 11.80
CA THR A 459 -9.16 14.56 12.83
C THR A 459 -10.12 13.46 13.30
N ALA A 460 -10.68 12.65 12.38
CA ALA A 460 -11.57 11.55 12.73
C ALA A 460 -10.94 10.51 13.67
N TYR A 461 -9.65 10.29 13.58
CA TYR A 461 -8.95 9.28 14.39
C TYR A 461 -8.32 9.85 15.66
N PHE A 462 -7.71 11.03 15.59
CA PHE A 462 -6.84 11.54 16.67
C PHE A 462 -7.52 12.53 17.60
N ASP A 463 -8.61 13.20 17.20
CA ASP A 463 -9.29 14.20 18.02
C ASP A 463 -10.12 13.56 19.15
N GLU A 464 -10.50 14.37 20.12
CA GLU A 464 -11.30 13.94 21.27
C GLU A 464 -12.72 13.53 20.85
N ASP A 465 -13.23 12.46 21.44
CA ASP A 465 -14.57 11.95 21.18
C ASP A 465 -15.65 12.96 21.55
N GLY A 466 -16.69 13.03 20.71
CA GLY A 466 -17.86 13.89 20.92
C GLY A 466 -17.70 15.33 20.46
N SER A 467 -16.53 15.75 19.96
CA SER A 467 -16.37 17.06 19.32
C SER A 467 -17.17 17.14 18.01
N ALA A 468 -17.69 18.32 17.69
CA ALA A 468 -18.42 18.52 16.42
C ALA A 468 -17.53 18.29 15.20
N GLU A 469 -16.26 18.66 15.32
CA GLU A 469 -15.21 18.48 14.30
C GLU A 469 -14.94 16.99 14.04
N LYS A 470 -14.78 16.19 15.10
CA LYS A 470 -14.57 14.74 14.98
C LYS A 470 -15.80 14.05 14.38
N ASN A 471 -17.00 14.40 14.87
CA ASN A 471 -18.25 13.83 14.35
C ASN A 471 -18.44 14.14 12.85
N PHE A 472 -18.09 15.36 12.42
CA PHE A 472 -18.09 15.69 10.99
C PHE A 472 -17.04 14.88 10.23
N ALA A 473 -15.84 14.76 10.76
CA ALA A 473 -14.73 14.05 10.14
C ALA A 473 -15.01 12.55 10.00
N LEU A 474 -15.65 11.92 11.00
CA LEU A 474 -16.11 10.52 10.93
C LEU A 474 -17.13 10.32 9.79
N ASP A 475 -18.14 11.21 9.69
CA ASP A 475 -19.10 11.14 8.61
C ASP A 475 -18.46 11.40 7.24
N TYR A 476 -17.44 12.26 7.20
CA TYR A 476 -16.70 12.55 5.99
C TYR A 476 -15.85 11.34 5.53
N MET A 477 -15.34 10.49 6.42
CA MET A 477 -14.70 9.24 6.04
C MET A 477 -15.65 8.28 5.31
N TRP A 478 -16.90 8.20 5.77
CA TRP A 478 -17.94 7.47 5.02
C TRP A 478 -18.22 8.13 3.66
N TYR A 479 -18.30 9.47 3.61
CA TYR A 479 -18.46 10.19 2.35
C TYR A 479 -17.32 9.90 1.37
N MET A 480 -16.08 9.77 1.84
CA MET A 480 -14.94 9.39 1.00
C MET A 480 -15.07 8.00 0.37
N TRP A 481 -15.86 7.11 0.98
CA TRP A 481 -16.15 5.79 0.42
C TRP A 481 -17.12 5.84 -0.76
N CYS A 482 -18.15 6.67 -0.73
CA CYS A 482 -19.29 6.61 -1.65
C CYS A 482 -19.81 7.98 -2.15
N GLY A 483 -19.23 9.07 -1.68
CA GLY A 483 -19.67 10.43 -2.04
C GLY A 483 -19.30 10.83 -3.45
N PRO A 484 -20.17 11.55 -4.18
CA PRO A 484 -20.01 11.83 -5.61
C PRO A 484 -18.79 12.69 -5.94
N ASP A 485 -18.37 13.58 -5.03
CA ASP A 485 -17.22 14.47 -5.22
C ASP A 485 -15.99 14.06 -4.41
N ALA A 486 -16.02 12.84 -3.87
CA ALA A 486 -14.91 12.31 -3.09
C ALA A 486 -13.71 11.95 -4.00
N PRO A 487 -12.51 12.50 -3.75
CA PRO A 487 -11.32 12.21 -4.57
C PRO A 487 -10.96 10.72 -4.65
N SER A 488 -11.35 9.93 -3.63
CA SER A 488 -11.11 8.49 -3.58
C SER A 488 -12.15 7.67 -4.34
N PHE A 489 -13.29 8.25 -4.73
CA PHE A 489 -14.39 7.54 -5.39
C PHE A 489 -14.73 8.13 -6.76
N ASP A 490 -15.04 9.43 -6.84
CA ASP A 490 -15.28 10.25 -8.04
C ASP A 490 -16.24 9.58 -9.06
N LYS A 491 -17.42 9.20 -8.57
CA LYS A 491 -18.54 8.70 -9.36
C LYS A 491 -19.85 9.29 -8.83
N ASP A 492 -20.86 9.38 -9.69
CA ASP A 492 -22.15 9.98 -9.36
C ASP A 492 -22.89 9.27 -8.22
N LYS A 493 -22.69 7.98 -8.05
CA LYS A 493 -23.31 7.17 -6.99
C LYS A 493 -22.57 5.85 -6.79
N MET A 494 -22.79 5.24 -5.63
CA MET A 494 -22.48 3.83 -5.40
C MET A 494 -23.77 3.01 -5.45
N ALA A 495 -23.94 2.19 -6.48
CA ALA A 495 -25.19 1.45 -6.78
C ALA A 495 -25.29 0.15 -5.97
N THR A 496 -25.18 0.20 -4.63
CA THR A 496 -25.20 -0.99 -3.77
C THR A 496 -26.60 -1.61 -3.72
N PHE A 497 -27.63 -0.83 -3.41
CA PHE A 497 -29.03 -1.30 -3.35
C PHE A 497 -29.46 -1.88 -4.70
N GLU A 498 -29.25 -1.13 -5.76
CA GLU A 498 -29.67 -1.50 -7.10
C GLU A 498 -29.05 -2.82 -7.56
N ARG A 499 -27.77 -3.05 -7.25
CA ARG A 499 -27.06 -4.30 -7.62
C ARG A 499 -27.54 -5.54 -6.88
N TYR A 500 -28.07 -5.39 -5.66
CA TYR A 500 -28.67 -6.51 -4.94
C TYR A 500 -30.10 -6.77 -5.39
N PHE A 501 -30.94 -5.76 -5.34
CA PHE A 501 -32.38 -5.92 -5.38
C PHE A 501 -33.01 -5.79 -6.77
N ILE A 502 -32.34 -5.12 -7.71
CA ILE A 502 -32.91 -4.84 -9.03
C ILE A 502 -32.18 -5.64 -10.11
N ALA A 503 -32.97 -6.28 -11.02
CA ALA A 503 -32.39 -7.06 -12.13
C ALA A 503 -31.93 -6.16 -13.28
N ASP A 504 -32.54 -4.99 -13.47
CA ASP A 504 -32.20 -4.06 -14.56
C ASP A 504 -30.83 -3.45 -14.36
N LYS A 505 -29.89 -3.86 -15.24
CA LYS A 505 -28.49 -3.39 -15.23
C LYS A 505 -28.33 -1.89 -15.54
N ALA A 506 -29.35 -1.25 -16.10
CA ALA A 506 -29.29 0.19 -16.35
C ALA A 506 -29.18 0.98 -15.02
N LEU A 507 -29.86 0.53 -13.96
CA LEU A 507 -29.75 1.14 -12.64
C LEU A 507 -28.43 0.86 -11.92
N HIS A 508 -27.69 -0.19 -12.34
CA HIS A 508 -26.37 -0.52 -11.79
C HIS A 508 -25.25 0.39 -12.29
N LYS A 509 -25.53 1.24 -13.30
CA LYS A 509 -24.53 2.09 -13.90
C LYS A 509 -24.11 3.19 -12.93
N GLU A 510 -22.81 3.33 -12.75
CA GLU A 510 -22.15 4.40 -12.00
C GLU A 510 -21.36 5.24 -13.02
N ASN A 511 -21.70 6.53 -13.16
CA ASN A 511 -21.00 7.41 -14.07
C ASN A 511 -19.77 7.97 -13.35
N LYS A 512 -18.62 7.83 -14.00
CA LYS A 512 -17.35 8.34 -13.48
C LYS A 512 -17.26 9.85 -13.66
N GLY A 513 -16.54 10.51 -12.76
CA GLY A 513 -16.19 11.92 -12.88
C GLY A 513 -15.37 12.22 -14.13
N TYR A 514 -15.35 13.49 -14.53
CA TYR A 514 -14.67 13.93 -15.76
C TYR A 514 -13.16 13.67 -15.76
N TYR A 515 -12.54 13.55 -14.58
CA TYR A 515 -11.14 13.14 -14.46
C TYR A 515 -10.84 11.87 -15.29
N TYR A 516 -11.67 10.84 -15.19
CA TYR A 516 -11.43 9.56 -15.88
C TYR A 516 -11.50 9.65 -17.42
N THR A 517 -12.17 10.64 -17.95
CA THR A 517 -12.22 10.91 -19.40
C THR A 517 -11.04 11.78 -19.81
N LEU A 518 -10.78 12.83 -19.04
CA LEU A 518 -9.80 13.87 -19.38
C LEU A 518 -8.35 13.46 -19.07
N ARG A 519 -8.12 12.53 -18.14
CA ARG A 519 -6.78 12.07 -17.75
C ARG A 519 -5.92 11.47 -18.86
N ASN A 520 -6.53 11.21 -20.05
CA ASN A 520 -5.77 10.73 -21.21
C ASN A 520 -5.12 11.88 -22.01
N ARG A 521 -5.34 13.13 -21.61
CA ARG A 521 -4.79 14.34 -22.24
C ARG A 521 -3.55 14.79 -21.47
N ALA A 522 -2.44 15.02 -22.19
CA ALA A 522 -1.16 15.44 -21.60
C ALA A 522 -1.27 16.83 -20.94
N ASP A 523 -1.99 17.79 -21.56
CA ASP A 523 -2.19 19.12 -21.02
C ASP A 523 -2.95 19.12 -19.67
N ILE A 524 -3.92 18.22 -19.49
CA ILE A 524 -4.63 18.05 -18.23
C ILE A 524 -3.70 17.46 -17.16
N CYS A 525 -2.91 16.46 -17.51
CA CYS A 525 -1.92 15.88 -16.59
C CYS A 525 -0.87 16.93 -16.18
N ASP A 526 -0.39 17.75 -17.11
CA ASP A 526 0.55 18.83 -16.82
C ASP A 526 -0.07 19.89 -15.88
N ASN A 527 -1.35 20.25 -16.06
CA ASN A 527 -2.07 21.15 -15.15
C ASN A 527 -2.19 20.55 -13.73
N ILE A 528 -2.50 19.25 -13.63
CA ILE A 528 -2.55 18.57 -12.32
C ILE A 528 -1.17 18.56 -11.67
N LEU A 529 -0.10 18.20 -12.39
CA LEU A 529 1.26 18.22 -11.87
C LEU A 529 1.64 19.61 -11.35
N ALA A 530 1.37 20.67 -12.12
CA ALA A 530 1.65 22.05 -11.72
C ALA A 530 0.88 22.47 -10.47
N GLU A 531 -0.41 22.09 -10.33
CA GLU A 531 -1.23 22.37 -9.13
C GLU A 531 -0.60 21.77 -7.86
N PHE A 532 0.05 20.61 -7.97
CA PHE A 532 0.75 19.95 -6.86
C PHE A 532 2.22 20.38 -6.72
N GLY A 533 2.64 21.42 -7.44
CA GLY A 533 4.01 21.97 -7.36
C GLY A 533 5.07 21.11 -8.04
N VAL A 534 4.67 20.19 -8.92
CA VAL A 534 5.57 19.42 -9.78
C VAL A 534 5.71 20.15 -11.11
N GLU A 535 6.94 20.53 -11.47
CA GLU A 535 7.20 21.15 -12.75
C GLU A 535 6.92 20.16 -13.89
N PRO A 536 6.00 20.46 -14.82
CA PRO A 536 5.71 19.58 -15.95
C PRO A 536 6.94 19.43 -16.85
N GLY A 537 7.32 18.20 -17.14
CA GLY A 537 8.50 17.89 -17.96
C GLY A 537 8.46 16.45 -18.49
N PRO A 538 9.45 16.04 -19.27
CA PRO A 538 9.50 14.67 -19.83
C PRO A 538 9.67 13.59 -18.74
N HIS A 539 10.14 13.96 -17.54
CA HIS A 539 10.42 13.06 -16.42
C HIS A 539 9.47 13.28 -15.23
N SER A 540 8.31 13.92 -15.48
CA SER A 540 7.29 14.11 -14.45
C SER A 540 6.05 13.30 -14.79
N HIS A 541 5.59 12.48 -13.83
CA HIS A 541 4.49 11.55 -14.04
C HIS A 541 3.47 11.63 -12.91
N ILE A 542 2.23 11.34 -13.25
CA ILE A 542 1.18 10.96 -12.31
C ILE A 542 1.17 9.43 -12.23
N ILE A 543 1.17 8.88 -11.02
CA ILE A 543 1.09 7.44 -10.77
C ILE A 543 -0.15 7.19 -9.94
N ASN A 544 -1.10 6.39 -10.47
CA ASN A 544 -2.32 6.05 -9.76
C ASN A 544 -2.82 4.63 -10.02
N GLY A 545 -3.90 4.24 -9.29
CA GLY A 545 -4.57 2.94 -9.35
C GLY A 545 -6.08 3.05 -9.52
N HIS A 546 -6.84 2.34 -8.65
CA HIS A 546 -8.29 2.37 -8.46
C HIS A 546 -9.14 1.81 -9.61
N VAL A 547 -8.76 2.03 -10.85
CA VAL A 547 -9.53 1.55 -12.02
C VAL A 547 -8.63 0.61 -12.81
N PRO A 548 -8.88 -0.72 -12.72
CA PRO A 548 -8.05 -1.71 -13.38
C PRO A 548 -7.92 -1.50 -14.87
N VAL A 549 -6.69 -1.64 -15.36
CA VAL A 549 -6.39 -1.59 -16.81
C VAL A 549 -6.83 -2.91 -17.43
N LYS A 550 -7.82 -2.84 -18.33
CA LYS A 550 -8.38 -4.01 -19.01
C LYS A 550 -7.53 -4.37 -20.24
N THR A 551 -6.38 -5.03 -20.00
CA THR A 551 -5.44 -5.40 -21.08
C THR A 551 -6.07 -6.32 -22.13
N ILE A 552 -6.99 -7.21 -21.73
CA ILE A 552 -7.78 -8.05 -22.67
C ILE A 552 -8.56 -7.19 -23.68
N LYS A 553 -8.97 -5.97 -23.27
CA LYS A 553 -9.67 -5.03 -24.15
C LYS A 553 -8.74 -4.06 -24.88
N GLY A 554 -7.43 -4.26 -24.79
CA GLY A 554 -6.42 -3.43 -25.44
C GLY A 554 -6.12 -2.11 -24.69
N GLU A 555 -6.58 -1.94 -23.45
CA GLU A 555 -6.19 -0.78 -22.64
C GLU A 555 -4.70 -0.85 -22.28
N ARG A 556 -4.06 0.32 -22.28
CA ARG A 556 -2.66 0.47 -21.90
C ARG A 556 -2.52 1.17 -20.55
N PRO A 557 -1.57 0.76 -19.71
CA PRO A 557 -1.29 1.41 -18.43
C PRO A 557 -0.64 2.79 -18.60
N ILE A 558 0.08 3.00 -19.67
CA ILE A 558 0.74 4.27 -20.01
C ILE A 558 -0.23 5.13 -20.83
N LYS A 559 -0.59 6.31 -20.31
CA LYS A 559 -1.57 7.24 -20.86
C LYS A 559 -0.98 8.64 -20.98
N ALA A 560 -1.68 9.52 -21.72
CA ALA A 560 -1.30 10.93 -21.87
C ALA A 560 0.18 11.11 -22.25
N ASP A 561 0.62 10.39 -23.28
CA ASP A 561 2.00 10.42 -23.79
C ASP A 561 3.07 10.15 -22.71
N GLY A 562 2.74 9.27 -21.75
CA GLY A 562 3.61 8.91 -20.64
C GLY A 562 3.44 9.75 -19.38
N LYS A 563 2.62 10.81 -19.39
CA LYS A 563 2.38 11.66 -18.23
C LYS A 563 1.59 10.96 -17.12
N LEU A 564 0.76 9.99 -17.46
CA LEU A 564 -0.03 9.21 -16.50
C LEU A 564 0.28 7.73 -16.62
N LEU A 565 0.64 7.13 -15.50
CA LEU A 565 0.92 5.71 -15.31
C LEU A 565 -0.15 5.12 -14.41
N VAL A 566 -1.10 4.36 -14.98
CA VAL A 566 -2.13 3.63 -14.23
C VAL A 566 -1.59 2.24 -13.95
N ILE A 567 -1.16 2.00 -12.70
CA ILE A 567 -0.49 0.75 -12.33
C ILE A 567 -1.42 -0.31 -11.69
N ASP A 568 -2.74 -0.07 -11.71
CA ASP A 568 -3.73 -1.08 -11.33
C ASP A 568 -3.88 -2.12 -12.44
N GLY A 569 -3.31 -3.29 -12.23
CA GLY A 569 -3.39 -4.45 -13.11
C GLY A 569 -4.30 -5.54 -12.58
N GLY A 570 -4.97 -5.32 -11.43
CA GLY A 570 -5.87 -6.29 -10.81
C GLY A 570 -5.12 -7.41 -10.09
N PHE A 571 -4.37 -7.09 -9.04
CA PHE A 571 -3.77 -8.08 -8.12
C PHE A 571 -4.82 -9.06 -7.60
N SER A 572 -6.02 -8.53 -7.28
CA SER A 572 -7.13 -9.35 -6.82
C SER A 572 -7.52 -10.41 -7.84
N LYS A 573 -7.54 -11.68 -7.40
CA LYS A 573 -7.99 -12.82 -8.20
C LYS A 573 -9.38 -12.59 -8.81
N ALA A 574 -10.23 -11.80 -8.16
CA ALA A 574 -11.57 -11.46 -8.64
C ALA A 574 -11.56 -10.63 -9.94
N TYR A 575 -10.49 -9.88 -10.22
CA TYR A 575 -10.35 -9.07 -11.44
C TYR A 575 -9.51 -9.70 -12.53
N GLN A 576 -8.68 -10.68 -12.23
CA GLN A 576 -7.81 -11.32 -13.21
C GLN A 576 -8.54 -11.84 -14.46
N PRO A 577 -9.79 -12.35 -14.40
CA PRO A 577 -10.56 -12.70 -15.60
C PRO A 577 -10.89 -11.50 -16.50
N GLU A 578 -10.98 -10.28 -15.95
CA GLU A 578 -11.27 -9.06 -16.71
C GLU A 578 -10.01 -8.35 -17.19
N THR A 579 -8.92 -8.40 -16.41
CA THR A 579 -7.65 -7.74 -16.72
C THR A 579 -6.71 -8.59 -17.55
N GLY A 580 -6.72 -9.92 -17.35
CA GLY A 580 -5.83 -10.89 -18.02
C GLY A 580 -4.43 -10.98 -17.43
N ILE A 581 -4.16 -10.22 -16.36
CA ILE A 581 -2.87 -10.16 -15.66
C ILE A 581 -3.11 -10.12 -14.15
N ALA A 582 -2.03 -10.26 -13.37
CA ALA A 582 -2.06 -10.21 -11.92
C ALA A 582 -1.36 -8.98 -11.32
N GLY A 583 -1.43 -7.85 -11.99
CA GLY A 583 -0.90 -6.61 -11.47
C GLY A 583 0.32 -6.07 -12.20
N TYR A 584 0.68 -4.86 -11.82
CA TYR A 584 1.90 -4.18 -12.27
C TYR A 584 2.77 -3.82 -11.07
N THR A 585 4.08 -3.79 -11.29
CA THR A 585 5.02 -3.04 -10.46
C THR A 585 5.72 -2.00 -11.32
N LEU A 586 5.65 -0.74 -10.93
CA LEU A 586 6.49 0.27 -11.52
C LEU A 586 7.82 0.28 -10.76
N VAL A 587 8.94 0.24 -11.47
CA VAL A 587 10.30 0.22 -10.92
C VAL A 587 11.06 1.43 -11.40
N TYR A 588 11.45 2.31 -10.48
CA TYR A 588 12.23 3.50 -10.79
C TYR A 588 13.64 3.37 -10.22
N HIS A 589 14.61 3.20 -11.09
CA HIS A 589 16.01 3.01 -10.72
C HIS A 589 16.91 4.08 -11.35
N SER A 590 18.22 4.00 -11.11
CA SER A 590 19.18 5.03 -11.55
C SER A 590 19.32 5.19 -13.07
N HIS A 591 18.80 4.28 -13.88
CA HIS A 591 18.78 4.37 -15.35
C HIS A 591 17.39 4.67 -15.94
N GLY A 592 16.41 5.03 -15.10
CA GLY A 592 15.07 5.39 -15.55
C GLY A 592 13.96 4.53 -14.95
N MET A 593 12.85 4.43 -15.66
CA MET A 593 11.61 3.87 -15.16
C MET A 593 11.13 2.71 -16.05
N GLN A 594 10.69 1.63 -15.43
CA GLN A 594 10.22 0.41 -16.06
C GLN A 594 8.91 -0.05 -15.43
N LEU A 595 7.96 -0.48 -16.25
CA LEU A 595 6.73 -1.12 -15.80
C LEU A 595 6.87 -2.63 -15.97
N VAL A 596 6.73 -3.37 -14.88
CA VAL A 596 6.76 -4.83 -14.84
C VAL A 596 5.34 -5.35 -14.71
N GLN A 597 4.86 -6.04 -15.73
CA GLN A 597 3.56 -6.71 -15.73
C GLN A 597 3.73 -8.14 -15.23
N HIS A 598 2.89 -8.56 -14.29
CA HIS A 598 2.94 -9.88 -13.69
C HIS A 598 1.83 -10.79 -14.22
N ASP A 599 2.18 -12.03 -14.53
CA ASP A 599 1.20 -13.09 -14.76
C ASP A 599 0.63 -13.60 -13.41
N PRO A 600 -0.54 -14.28 -13.39
CA PRO A 600 -1.12 -14.82 -12.18
C PRO A 600 -0.17 -15.72 -11.39
N PHE A 601 0.00 -15.42 -10.11
CA PHE A 601 0.76 -16.22 -9.18
C PHE A 601 -0.01 -17.49 -8.83
N GLN A 602 0.60 -18.65 -8.95
CA GLN A 602 -0.09 -19.92 -8.72
C GLN A 602 -0.27 -20.18 -7.21
N SER A 603 0.83 -20.37 -6.50
CA SER A 603 0.85 -20.50 -5.04
C SER A 603 2.28 -20.40 -4.50
N ARG A 604 2.40 -20.04 -3.21
CA ARG A 604 3.65 -20.07 -2.47
C ARG A 604 4.29 -21.45 -2.44
N GLN A 605 3.48 -22.51 -2.25
CA GLN A 605 3.96 -23.90 -2.22
C GLN A 605 4.67 -24.28 -3.52
N LYS A 606 4.06 -24.03 -4.68
CA LYS A 606 4.68 -24.33 -5.99
C LYS A 606 5.95 -23.48 -6.23
N ALA A 607 5.97 -22.24 -5.75
CA ALA A 607 7.17 -21.41 -5.85
C ALA A 607 8.34 -22.02 -5.08
N ILE A 608 8.10 -22.60 -3.91
CA ILE A 608 9.13 -23.22 -3.04
C ILE A 608 9.56 -24.60 -3.58
N GLU A 609 8.60 -25.49 -3.87
CA GLU A 609 8.86 -26.87 -4.23
C GLU A 609 9.39 -27.01 -5.66
N GLU A 610 8.75 -26.33 -6.61
CA GLU A 610 9.07 -26.44 -8.04
C GLU A 610 9.95 -25.27 -8.52
N GLY A 611 10.23 -24.28 -7.65
CA GLY A 611 10.93 -23.05 -8.00
C GLY A 611 10.20 -22.25 -9.08
N GLN A 612 8.87 -22.28 -9.12
CA GLN A 612 8.11 -21.50 -10.07
C GLN A 612 8.13 -20.03 -9.64
N ASP A 613 8.60 -19.17 -10.53
CA ASP A 613 8.58 -17.73 -10.36
C ASP A 613 7.44 -17.12 -11.17
N ILE A 614 6.97 -15.93 -10.78
CA ILE A 614 6.00 -15.18 -11.59
C ILE A 614 6.66 -14.83 -12.92
N LYS A 615 6.00 -15.19 -14.02
CA LYS A 615 6.40 -14.68 -15.32
C LYS A 615 6.06 -13.21 -15.39
N SER A 616 7.01 -12.42 -15.86
CA SER A 616 6.83 -10.98 -15.93
C SER A 616 7.35 -10.44 -17.25
N THR A 617 6.60 -9.48 -17.80
CA THR A 617 6.99 -8.72 -19.00
C THR A 617 7.35 -7.31 -18.59
N THR A 618 8.50 -6.81 -19.07
CA THR A 618 8.99 -5.47 -18.70
C THR A 618 8.85 -4.51 -19.88
N PHE A 619 8.25 -3.35 -19.62
CA PHE A 619 8.14 -2.24 -20.56
C PHE A 619 8.99 -1.08 -20.05
N VAL A 620 9.87 -0.56 -20.90
CA VAL A 620 10.67 0.63 -20.57
C VAL A 620 9.79 1.87 -20.78
N ILE A 621 9.63 2.68 -19.74
CA ILE A 621 8.91 3.98 -19.79
C ILE A 621 9.91 5.09 -20.05
N GLU A 622 10.99 5.10 -19.27
CA GLU A 622 12.08 6.05 -19.43
C GLU A 622 13.43 5.33 -19.41
N PHE A 623 14.34 5.82 -20.21
CA PHE A 623 15.75 5.39 -20.17
C PHE A 623 16.67 6.60 -20.16
N ASN A 624 17.49 6.69 -19.12
CA ASN A 624 18.52 7.71 -18.96
C ASN A 624 19.89 7.12 -19.32
N SER A 625 20.51 7.68 -20.36
CA SER A 625 21.87 7.29 -20.78
C SER A 625 22.91 7.59 -19.69
N GLN A 626 22.74 8.70 -18.97
CA GLN A 626 23.50 9.03 -17.77
C GLN A 626 22.78 8.50 -16.53
N ARG A 627 23.55 7.87 -15.67
CA ARG A 627 23.03 7.30 -14.43
C ARG A 627 22.58 8.41 -13.47
N MET A 628 21.34 8.38 -13.03
CA MET A 628 20.83 9.29 -12.01
C MET A 628 21.53 9.02 -10.67
N MET A 629 21.97 10.10 -10.03
CA MET A 629 22.65 10.05 -8.74
C MET A 629 21.71 10.50 -7.61
N VAL A 630 22.09 10.28 -6.36
CA VAL A 630 21.31 10.76 -5.19
C VAL A 630 21.11 12.28 -5.24
N LYS A 631 22.10 13.06 -5.68
CA LYS A 631 21.99 14.51 -5.81
C LYS A 631 20.85 14.99 -6.72
N ASP A 632 20.41 14.15 -7.66
CA ASP A 632 19.37 14.45 -8.63
C ASP A 632 17.96 14.13 -8.09
N THR A 633 17.86 13.63 -6.85
CA THR A 633 16.62 13.23 -6.18
C THR A 633 16.19 14.22 -5.11
N ASP A 634 14.94 14.14 -4.65
CA ASP A 634 14.45 14.95 -3.52
C ASP A 634 15.22 14.68 -2.23
N LYS A 635 15.65 13.43 -2.02
CA LYS A 635 16.59 13.07 -0.95
C LYS A 635 17.90 13.86 -1.07
N GLY A 636 18.42 13.98 -2.28
CA GLY A 636 19.63 14.76 -2.55
C GLY A 636 19.45 16.25 -2.22
N LYS A 637 18.31 16.85 -2.59
CA LYS A 637 17.98 18.24 -2.23
C LYS A 637 17.97 18.44 -0.72
N GLN A 638 17.40 17.50 0.04
CA GLN A 638 17.43 17.51 1.51
C GLN A 638 18.85 17.44 2.06
N LEU A 639 19.69 16.53 1.52
CA LEU A 639 21.09 16.42 1.93
C LEU A 639 21.90 17.69 1.63
N VAL A 640 21.66 18.32 0.49
CA VAL A 640 22.29 19.63 0.16
C VAL A 640 21.91 20.70 1.18
N THR A 641 20.64 20.75 1.61
CA THR A 641 20.20 21.67 2.65
C THR A 641 20.90 21.39 3.98
N GLN A 642 20.99 20.12 4.40
CA GLN A 642 21.72 19.71 5.61
C GLN A 642 23.21 20.09 5.55
N ILE A 643 23.85 19.89 4.40
CA ILE A 643 25.25 20.30 4.18
C ILE A 643 25.40 21.82 4.35
N GLN A 644 24.48 22.62 3.83
CA GLN A 644 24.50 24.08 4.00
C GLN A 644 24.36 24.49 5.46
N ASP A 645 23.46 23.85 6.20
CA ASP A 645 23.26 24.10 7.62
C ASP A 645 24.50 23.74 8.45
N LEU A 646 25.12 22.59 8.16
CA LEU A 646 26.38 22.19 8.80
C LEU A 646 27.54 23.14 8.43
N LYS A 647 27.61 23.64 7.20
CA LYS A 647 28.59 24.67 6.80
C LYS A 647 28.37 25.96 7.55
N LYS A 648 27.13 26.40 7.80
CA LYS A 648 26.83 27.56 8.68
C LYS A 648 27.28 27.29 10.12
N LEU A 649 27.03 26.07 10.65
CA LEU A 649 27.48 25.68 11.99
C LEU A 649 29.00 25.72 12.11
N LEU A 650 29.75 25.24 11.12
CA LEU A 650 31.21 25.33 11.09
C LEU A 650 31.71 26.79 11.14
N VAL A 651 31.05 27.69 10.39
CA VAL A 651 31.38 29.11 10.44
C VAL A 651 31.07 29.68 11.83
N ALA A 652 29.91 29.31 12.43
CA ALA A 652 29.56 29.78 13.78
C ALA A 652 30.56 29.31 14.85
N TYR A 653 31.10 28.11 14.76
CA TYR A 653 32.21 27.65 15.63
C TYR A 653 33.47 28.47 15.41
N ARG A 654 33.92 28.62 14.16
CA ARG A 654 35.18 29.32 13.80
C ARG A 654 35.15 30.81 14.13
N THR A 655 33.98 31.43 14.14
CA THR A 655 33.77 32.83 14.45
C THR A 655 33.39 33.10 15.90
N GLY A 656 33.23 32.05 16.71
CA GLY A 656 32.93 32.16 18.15
C GLY A 656 31.46 32.48 18.49
N PHE A 657 30.52 32.46 17.51
CA PHE A 657 29.09 32.61 17.79
C PHE A 657 28.54 31.41 18.60
N ILE A 658 29.12 30.24 18.39
CA ILE A 658 28.83 29.01 19.16
C ILE A 658 30.19 28.43 19.58
N LYS A 659 30.30 27.98 20.83
CA LYS A 659 31.49 27.29 21.33
C LYS A 659 31.39 25.80 21.09
N GLU A 660 32.51 25.17 20.71
CA GLU A 660 32.61 23.71 20.69
C GLU A 660 32.46 23.16 22.11
N LYS A 661 31.87 21.99 22.21
CA LYS A 661 31.88 21.23 23.49
C LYS A 661 33.11 20.35 23.52
N GLU A 662 33.96 20.54 24.52
CA GLU A 662 35.04 19.61 24.80
C GLU A 662 34.42 18.22 25.11
N ILE A 663 34.86 17.22 24.35
CA ILE A 663 34.54 15.81 24.63
C ILE A 663 35.66 15.36 25.59
N PHE A 664 35.37 15.33 26.90
CA PHE A 664 36.24 14.70 27.89
C PHE A 664 36.04 13.18 27.88
#